data_eecc8a627f90bd56e872482a59ba6832
#
_entry.id   eecc8a627f90bd56e872482a59ba6832
#
_cell.length_a   1.000
_cell.length_b   1.000
_cell.length_c   1.000
_cell.angle_alpha   90.00
_cell.angle_beta   90.00
_cell.angle_gamma   90.00
#
_symmetry.space_group_name_H-M   'P 1'
#
loop_
_entity.id
_entity.type
_entity.pdbx_description
1 polymer ?
#
loop_
_entity_poly.entity_id
_entity_poly.type
_entity_poly.pdbx_seq_one_letter_code
_entity_poly.pdbx_strand_id
1 'polypeptide(L)'
;MNILKRFITVLCCGAAALTAIPLRSAMPQASAAQNASAQISEEIGLVANLFCAGENTDADHAALQWATTLSASRYVLYRSEQPETGFEQIYSGTGTSCEDGRLTTGKTYYYQLKAETAKGDWYSGVKSVTACAVPSGLSTYDNQKGSSLVYETGGYLVNGTYYSYSLQKHAGKNDIYLAETTSSDGKRFGNERNVADSSQNEMLASCKIESVHIDYRPNINKVVVWAHWEKESGYSDGKALVITGTPGGQFTVHHVYNPLDIQVRDMAIFFDDDDTGYLIAAANKSGQSANATLYIFRMNEDYSGVTEIVTTLFEDQYREFPNMIKKDGHYFLFTSQAAGWYPSSGAYAVADRIDGKWSGLRSIGNTSTFSSQSGWIVSLQDKNYLMHAYRWLRASETSGTTLCPLYFDNSFAFYDYYPSFRYSTKTGDLYPVQRGELLSQDRPASSSLGANDKNPPAKAFDGSYQTSFSAIEDYKKWPFYLQVDLERVCNLSNIQTSWYICKGSEGYYAYTVEGSTDGENWTKLLDHTDTSKEVVSKTYGFNSDMLSGKARFVRLNVKSATLQNNPTNNWYNPTVYEVKIFGSEAGPADAPKPAAAYNFEQSSGSSIADMSGSGRELKLFGDTAVTQDAQRGNVLRFGGSADDYAALPSGLLDQCREYTICMDAKSSSDGNFFTFAAGQDENKYAFFKIAKDHFRFQTTVNTWKGETGLRTDLDGTQWHHYAFVVSGGSAVLYVDGVPAAETVGLTTGPADMGSNLKVLLGKSFYADDVGYSGYLDNVAVYRRALTADEVRGLQNGAEPLPGDINADGQVSRADAEALVQYLTAGTEPADWKAGDLDGNGTLTAADLSMLKQLLFR
;
A
#
# COMPACT_ATOMS: atom_id res chain seq x y z
N MET A 1 42.57 -17.59 17.98
CA MET A 1 42.44 -17.10 16.59
C MET A 1 42.06 -18.30 15.72
N ASN A 2 40.79 -18.73 15.75
CA ASN A 2 40.15 -19.72 14.88
C ASN A 2 38.84 -20.24 15.51
N ILE A 3 37.87 -19.32 15.74
CA ILE A 3 36.45 -19.68 16.08
C ILE A 3 35.50 -18.60 15.51
N LEU A 4 35.84 -17.95 14.42
CA LEU A 4 34.98 -16.87 13.87
C LEU A 4 34.69 -17.04 12.38
N LYS A 5 34.57 -18.25 11.87
CA LYS A 5 34.27 -18.49 10.43
C LYS A 5 33.17 -19.52 10.17
N ARG A 6 32.15 -19.62 11.04
CA ARG A 6 30.99 -20.53 10.78
C ARG A 6 29.62 -19.97 11.08
N PHE A 7 29.40 -18.65 10.90
CA PHE A 7 28.06 -18.06 11.08
C PHE A 7 27.62 -17.10 9.95
N ILE A 8 28.12 -17.27 8.75
CA ILE A 8 27.67 -16.49 7.58
C ILE A 8 27.35 -17.45 6.45
N THR A 9 26.27 -18.21 6.55
CA THR A 9 25.64 -18.86 5.37
C THR A 9 24.28 -19.49 5.75
N VAL A 10 23.39 -18.81 6.42
CA VAL A 10 21.97 -19.23 6.51
C VAL A 10 21.09 -17.99 6.58
N LEU A 11 21.02 -17.23 5.49
CA LEU A 11 19.99 -16.16 5.36
C LEU A 11 19.67 -15.83 3.89
N CYS A 12 19.82 -16.79 3.01
CA CYS A 12 19.19 -16.73 1.68
C CYS A 12 19.00 -18.18 1.22
N CYS A 13 17.75 -18.56 1.01
CA CYS A 13 17.27 -19.82 0.45
C CYS A 13 16.49 -20.71 1.43
N GLY A 14 15.31 -20.25 1.79
CA GLY A 14 14.20 -21.15 2.12
C GLY A 14 13.47 -21.60 0.86
N ALA A 15 14.18 -22.10 -0.14
CA ALA A 15 13.56 -22.85 -1.23
C ALA A 15 13.40 -24.29 -0.74
N ALA A 16 12.27 -24.59 -0.11
CA ALA A 16 11.85 -25.96 0.10
C ALA A 16 11.53 -26.59 -1.27
N ALA A 17 12.29 -27.59 -1.63
CA ALA A 17 12.03 -28.41 -2.81
C ALA A 17 10.66 -29.10 -2.67
N LEU A 18 9.65 -28.58 -3.36
CA LEU A 18 8.40 -29.28 -3.58
C LEU A 18 8.61 -30.31 -4.71
N THR A 19 8.45 -31.57 -4.37
CA THR A 19 8.39 -32.68 -5.33
C THR A 19 7.29 -32.41 -6.36
N ALA A 20 7.67 -32.43 -7.63
CA ALA A 20 6.81 -32.16 -8.76
C ALA A 20 5.66 -33.17 -8.85
N ILE A 21 4.43 -32.69 -8.78
CA ILE A 21 3.21 -33.37 -9.24
C ILE A 21 3.02 -32.98 -10.72
N PRO A 22 2.69 -33.90 -11.62
CA PRO A 22 2.65 -33.59 -13.05
C PRO A 22 1.54 -32.64 -13.42
N LEU A 23 1.90 -31.49 -13.94
CA LEU A 23 1.02 -30.47 -14.51
C LEU A 23 0.41 -30.90 -15.85
N ARG A 24 -0.88 -30.78 -15.98
CA ARG A 24 -1.60 -30.92 -17.27
C ARG A 24 -1.70 -29.57 -17.98
N SER A 25 -1.41 -29.61 -19.26
CA SER A 25 -1.32 -28.48 -20.16
C SER A 25 -2.65 -28.02 -20.74
N ALA A 26 -2.69 -26.73 -21.02
CA ALA A 26 -3.50 -25.99 -22.02
C ALA A 26 -5.02 -25.90 -21.82
N MET A 27 -5.48 -24.67 -21.79
CA MET A 27 -6.92 -24.35 -21.84
C MET A 27 -7.28 -23.39 -22.98
N PRO A 28 -8.45 -23.56 -23.57
CA PRO A 28 -9.05 -22.65 -24.56
C PRO A 28 -10.06 -21.70 -23.88
N GLN A 29 -10.21 -20.54 -24.51
CA GLN A 29 -11.27 -19.50 -24.40
C GLN A 29 -12.37 -19.57 -23.30
N ALA A 30 -12.84 -18.42 -22.87
CA ALA A 30 -13.72 -18.12 -21.74
C ALA A 30 -14.92 -19.04 -21.43
N SER A 31 -15.39 -19.84 -22.38
CA SER A 31 -16.46 -20.83 -22.12
C SER A 31 -15.99 -22.15 -21.48
N ALA A 32 -14.67 -22.38 -21.42
CA ALA A 32 -14.08 -23.59 -20.82
C ALA A 32 -13.64 -23.36 -19.36
N ALA A 33 -13.66 -22.11 -18.87
CA ALA A 33 -13.29 -21.77 -17.50
C ALA A 33 -14.22 -22.40 -16.43
N GLN A 34 -15.48 -22.66 -16.76
CA GLN A 34 -16.47 -23.24 -15.87
C GLN A 34 -16.14 -24.66 -15.38
N ASN A 35 -15.54 -25.49 -16.23
CA ASN A 35 -15.20 -26.88 -15.85
C ASN A 35 -13.79 -27.04 -15.28
N ALA A 36 -12.94 -26.02 -15.39
CA ALA A 36 -11.60 -26.02 -14.82
C ALA A 36 -11.56 -25.52 -13.37
N SER A 37 -12.55 -24.73 -12.95
CA SER A 37 -12.60 -24.12 -11.62
C SER A 37 -12.64 -25.14 -10.46
N ALA A 38 -13.21 -26.30 -10.65
CA ALA A 38 -13.33 -27.33 -9.61
C ALA A 38 -12.03 -28.11 -9.31
N GLN A 39 -11.03 -28.08 -10.21
CA GLN A 39 -9.78 -28.84 -10.04
C GLN A 39 -8.55 -27.98 -9.70
N ILE A 40 -8.63 -26.67 -9.86
CA ILE A 40 -7.47 -25.73 -9.70
C ILE A 40 -7.63 -24.87 -8.43
N SER A 41 -8.79 -24.86 -7.81
CA SER A 41 -9.13 -24.03 -6.65
C SER A 41 -8.27 -24.27 -5.39
N GLU A 42 -7.50 -25.36 -5.34
CA GLU A 42 -6.68 -25.68 -4.18
C GLU A 42 -5.31 -24.99 -4.17
N GLU A 43 -4.86 -24.40 -5.28
CA GLU A 43 -3.50 -23.88 -5.40
C GLU A 43 -3.38 -22.35 -5.40
N ILE A 44 -4.44 -21.60 -5.62
CA ILE A 44 -4.47 -20.13 -5.59
C ILE A 44 -5.59 -19.66 -4.66
N GLY A 45 -5.20 -19.11 -3.50
CA GLY A 45 -6.15 -18.46 -2.59
C GLY A 45 -6.43 -17.03 -3.04
N LEU A 46 -7.71 -16.65 -3.06
CA LEU A 46 -8.17 -15.28 -3.27
C LEU A 46 -9.18 -14.93 -2.18
N VAL A 47 -8.88 -13.91 -1.42
CA VAL A 47 -9.80 -13.33 -0.45
C VAL A 47 -10.34 -12.02 -0.98
N ALA A 48 -11.66 -11.83 -0.90
CA ALA A 48 -12.35 -10.60 -1.25
C ALA A 48 -13.21 -10.15 -0.06
N ASN A 49 -12.93 -8.98 0.49
CA ASN A 49 -13.61 -8.42 1.65
C ASN A 49 -14.00 -6.99 1.42
N LEU A 50 -15.14 -6.61 1.98
CA LEU A 50 -15.62 -5.24 1.96
C LEU A 50 -15.00 -4.42 3.07
N PHE A 51 -14.68 -3.15 2.77
CA PHE A 51 -14.24 -2.17 3.75
C PHE A 51 -14.84 -0.78 3.43
N CYS A 52 -14.81 0.09 4.42
CA CYS A 52 -15.21 1.49 4.25
C CYS A 52 -13.98 2.33 3.94
N ALA A 53 -14.02 3.16 2.89
CA ALA A 53 -13.00 4.17 2.65
C ALA A 53 -13.38 5.48 3.32
N GLY A 54 -12.54 5.94 4.25
CA GLY A 54 -12.76 7.18 5.01
C GLY A 54 -13.88 7.07 6.05
N GLU A 55 -14.65 8.14 6.21
CA GLU A 55 -15.76 8.23 7.18
C GLU A 55 -17.10 7.71 6.64
N ASN A 56 -17.12 7.13 5.46
CA ASN A 56 -18.31 6.59 4.83
C ASN A 56 -19.02 5.58 5.74
N THR A 57 -20.35 5.62 5.69
CA THR A 57 -21.20 4.63 6.36
C THR A 57 -21.49 3.41 5.49
N ASP A 58 -20.99 3.37 4.26
CA ASP A 58 -21.14 2.27 3.32
C ASP A 58 -19.86 1.46 3.23
N ALA A 59 -19.98 0.12 3.15
CA ALA A 59 -18.92 -0.77 2.75
C ALA A 59 -19.00 -0.95 1.22
N ASP A 60 -18.37 -0.01 0.51
CA ASP A 60 -18.43 0.14 -0.95
C ASP A 60 -17.07 -0.06 -1.64
N HIS A 61 -16.07 -0.48 -0.89
CA HIS A 61 -14.74 -0.82 -1.37
C HIS A 61 -14.42 -2.28 -1.04
N ALA A 62 -13.76 -2.98 -1.96
CA ALA A 62 -13.30 -4.34 -1.76
C ALA A 62 -11.78 -4.41 -1.69
N ALA A 63 -11.26 -5.02 -0.62
CA ALA A 63 -9.86 -5.42 -0.51
C ALA A 63 -9.71 -6.85 -1.02
N LEU A 64 -8.91 -7.01 -2.07
CA LEU A 64 -8.59 -8.30 -2.69
C LEU A 64 -7.15 -8.66 -2.31
N GLN A 65 -6.96 -9.84 -1.71
CA GLN A 65 -5.64 -10.34 -1.30
C GLN A 65 -5.48 -11.79 -1.74
N TRP A 66 -4.25 -12.17 -2.08
CA TRP A 66 -3.92 -13.53 -2.51
C TRP A 66 -2.53 -13.95 -2.08
N ALA A 67 -2.32 -15.26 -2.03
CA ALA A 67 -1.02 -15.82 -1.71
C ALA A 67 -0.08 -15.76 -2.92
N THR A 68 1.21 -15.53 -2.68
CA THR A 68 2.25 -15.67 -3.68
C THR A 68 2.38 -17.13 -4.11
N THR A 69 2.35 -17.39 -5.41
CA THR A 69 2.78 -18.70 -5.95
C THR A 69 4.23 -18.59 -6.40
N LEU A 70 5.06 -19.56 -6.04
CA LEU A 70 6.52 -19.55 -6.29
C LEU A 70 6.91 -19.46 -7.77
N SER A 71 5.99 -19.70 -8.69
CA SER A 71 6.25 -19.70 -10.14
C SER A 71 5.50 -18.62 -10.89
N ALA A 72 4.69 -17.79 -10.24
CA ALA A 72 3.97 -16.73 -10.92
C ALA A 72 4.91 -15.58 -11.28
N SER A 73 4.89 -15.19 -12.55
CA SER A 73 5.57 -14.00 -13.04
C SER A 73 4.67 -12.76 -12.99
N ARG A 74 3.35 -12.98 -12.94
CA ARG A 74 2.34 -11.91 -12.97
C ARG A 74 1.01 -12.43 -12.45
N TYR A 75 0.23 -11.53 -11.85
CA TYR A 75 -1.15 -11.75 -11.46
C TYR A 75 -2.08 -10.86 -12.26
N VAL A 76 -3.25 -11.38 -12.63
CA VAL A 76 -4.32 -10.61 -13.28
C VAL A 76 -5.60 -10.85 -12.52
N LEU A 77 -6.22 -9.79 -12.02
CA LEU A 77 -7.48 -9.86 -11.30
C LEU A 77 -8.62 -9.39 -12.22
N TYR A 78 -9.67 -10.16 -12.22
CA TYR A 78 -10.88 -9.88 -12.99
C TYR A 78 -12.04 -9.62 -12.05
N ARG A 79 -12.96 -8.75 -12.48
CA ARG A 79 -14.24 -8.45 -11.84
C ARG A 79 -15.40 -8.66 -12.80
N SER A 80 -16.55 -9.10 -12.29
CA SER A 80 -17.80 -9.16 -13.03
C SER A 80 -19.00 -8.83 -12.12
N GLU A 81 -20.12 -8.41 -12.71
CA GLU A 81 -21.44 -8.32 -12.05
C GLU A 81 -22.25 -9.63 -12.22
N GLN A 82 -21.68 -10.64 -12.90
CA GLN A 82 -22.28 -11.95 -13.13
C GLN A 82 -21.34 -13.05 -12.63
N PRO A 83 -21.86 -14.13 -12.03
CA PRO A 83 -21.00 -15.16 -11.41
C PRO A 83 -20.13 -15.95 -12.40
N GLU A 84 -20.52 -16.03 -13.65
CA GLU A 84 -19.90 -16.95 -14.62
C GLU A 84 -19.42 -16.29 -15.91
N THR A 85 -19.80 -15.04 -16.17
CA THR A 85 -19.52 -14.36 -17.44
C THR A 85 -19.21 -12.87 -17.21
N GLY A 86 -18.71 -12.19 -18.27
CA GLY A 86 -18.53 -10.75 -18.23
C GLY A 86 -17.36 -10.28 -17.34
N PHE A 87 -16.37 -11.14 -17.12
CA PHE A 87 -15.19 -10.79 -16.34
C PHE A 87 -14.29 -9.81 -17.09
N GLU A 88 -14.08 -8.64 -16.52
CA GLU A 88 -13.21 -7.59 -17.01
C GLU A 88 -11.97 -7.47 -16.12
N GLN A 89 -10.81 -7.23 -16.72
CA GLN A 89 -9.56 -7.05 -16.00
C GLN A 89 -9.58 -5.72 -15.24
N ILE A 90 -9.33 -5.79 -13.92
CA ILE A 90 -9.23 -4.60 -13.05
C ILE A 90 -7.82 -4.39 -12.50
N TYR A 91 -6.96 -5.44 -12.50
CA TYR A 91 -5.58 -5.35 -12.05
C TYR A 91 -4.68 -6.24 -12.88
N SER A 92 -3.41 -5.84 -13.02
CA SER A 92 -2.35 -6.65 -13.58
C SER A 92 -0.99 -6.19 -13.08
N GLY A 93 -0.30 -7.05 -12.32
CA GLY A 93 0.98 -6.71 -11.68
C GLY A 93 1.63 -7.91 -11.02
N THR A 94 2.68 -7.66 -10.24
CA THR A 94 3.40 -8.67 -9.45
C THR A 94 3.04 -8.66 -7.97
N GLY A 95 2.23 -7.71 -7.53
CA GLY A 95 1.76 -7.58 -6.15
C GLY A 95 0.78 -8.68 -5.74
N THR A 96 0.47 -8.74 -4.47
CA THR A 96 -0.41 -9.75 -3.86
C THR A 96 -1.69 -9.17 -3.28
N SER A 97 -1.99 -7.91 -3.60
CA SER A 97 -3.23 -7.25 -3.21
C SER A 97 -3.71 -6.29 -4.30
N CYS A 98 -4.99 -5.93 -4.23
CA CYS A 98 -5.60 -4.89 -5.05
C CYS A 98 -6.81 -4.35 -4.30
N GLU A 99 -7.04 -3.05 -4.35
CA GLU A 99 -8.28 -2.44 -3.88
C GLU A 99 -9.18 -2.11 -5.07
N ASP A 100 -10.44 -2.53 -4.98
CA ASP A 100 -11.47 -2.17 -5.94
C ASP A 100 -12.42 -1.17 -5.29
N GLY A 101 -12.37 0.09 -5.71
CA GLY A 101 -13.14 1.18 -5.15
C GLY A 101 -14.45 1.46 -5.86
N ARG A 102 -15.34 2.19 -5.17
CA ARG A 102 -16.60 2.73 -5.72
C ARG A 102 -17.58 1.65 -6.20
N LEU A 103 -17.73 0.60 -5.40
CA LEU A 103 -18.76 -0.40 -5.64
C LEU A 103 -20.13 0.21 -5.34
N THR A 104 -21.13 -0.16 -6.14
CA THR A 104 -22.49 0.35 -5.95
C THR A 104 -23.19 -0.44 -4.85
N THR A 105 -23.63 0.23 -3.79
CA THR A 105 -24.40 -0.35 -2.68
C THR A 105 -25.58 -1.20 -3.19
N GLY A 106 -25.72 -2.41 -2.65
CA GLY A 106 -26.74 -3.38 -3.03
C GLY A 106 -26.36 -4.28 -4.21
N LYS A 107 -25.27 -4.00 -4.94
CA LYS A 107 -24.78 -4.88 -6.00
C LYS A 107 -23.81 -5.93 -5.48
N THR A 108 -23.84 -7.10 -6.09
CA THR A 108 -22.87 -8.19 -5.88
C THR A 108 -21.85 -8.16 -7.01
N TYR A 109 -20.58 -8.22 -6.64
CA TYR A 109 -19.44 -8.29 -7.54
C TYR A 109 -18.73 -9.62 -7.37
N TYR A 110 -18.25 -10.17 -8.47
CA TYR A 110 -17.56 -11.46 -8.53
C TYR A 110 -16.13 -11.23 -9.01
N TYR A 111 -15.18 -11.87 -8.32
CA TYR A 111 -13.75 -11.70 -8.58
C TYR A 111 -13.10 -13.05 -8.87
N GLN A 112 -12.17 -13.05 -9.81
CA GLN A 112 -11.33 -14.20 -10.11
C GLN A 112 -9.91 -13.76 -10.36
N LEU A 113 -8.95 -14.43 -9.73
CA LEU A 113 -7.53 -14.20 -9.93
C LEU A 113 -6.96 -15.19 -10.94
N LYS A 114 -6.11 -14.70 -11.84
CA LYS A 114 -5.25 -15.49 -12.70
C LYS A 114 -3.79 -15.27 -12.29
N ALA A 115 -3.02 -16.33 -12.10
CA ALA A 115 -1.57 -16.30 -11.96
C ALA A 115 -0.92 -16.81 -13.26
N GLU A 116 -0.09 -15.99 -13.88
CA GLU A 116 0.65 -16.35 -15.09
C GLU A 116 1.98 -17.00 -14.71
N THR A 117 2.23 -18.22 -15.17
CA THR A 117 3.45 -18.95 -14.87
C THR A 117 4.10 -19.49 -16.14
N ALA A 118 5.40 -19.83 -16.08
CA ALA A 118 6.10 -20.47 -17.19
C ALA A 118 5.50 -21.83 -17.61
N LYS A 119 4.61 -22.41 -16.79
CA LYS A 119 3.96 -23.70 -17.04
C LYS A 119 2.48 -23.57 -17.45
N GLY A 120 1.99 -22.34 -17.58
CA GLY A 120 0.60 -22.04 -17.93
C GLY A 120 -0.07 -21.15 -16.87
N ASP A 121 -1.30 -20.77 -17.16
CA ASP A 121 -2.10 -19.89 -16.33
C ASP A 121 -2.91 -20.69 -15.31
N TRP A 122 -2.97 -20.17 -14.07
CA TRP A 122 -3.71 -20.75 -12.97
C TRP A 122 -4.81 -19.79 -12.53
N TYR A 123 -5.97 -20.32 -12.15
CA TYR A 123 -7.12 -19.52 -11.77
C TYR A 123 -7.60 -19.88 -10.36
N SER A 124 -7.95 -18.86 -9.56
CA SER A 124 -8.64 -19.04 -8.29
C SER A 124 -10.09 -19.47 -8.50
N GLY A 125 -10.74 -19.93 -7.45
CA GLY A 125 -12.19 -19.93 -7.38
C GLY A 125 -12.75 -18.50 -7.51
N VAL A 126 -14.00 -18.39 -7.98
CA VAL A 126 -14.72 -17.11 -8.01
C VAL A 126 -15.16 -16.76 -6.59
N LYS A 127 -14.83 -15.54 -6.16
CA LYS A 127 -15.26 -14.96 -4.87
C LYS A 127 -16.24 -13.84 -5.12
N SER A 128 -17.21 -13.67 -4.24
CA SER A 128 -18.21 -12.61 -4.35
C SER A 128 -18.25 -11.74 -3.10
N VAL A 129 -18.51 -10.47 -3.29
CA VAL A 129 -18.86 -9.51 -2.26
C VAL A 129 -20.09 -8.75 -2.67
N THR A 130 -20.94 -8.40 -1.69
CA THR A 130 -22.09 -7.53 -1.93
C THR A 130 -21.84 -6.21 -1.21
N ALA A 131 -21.69 -5.13 -1.95
CA ALA A 131 -21.56 -3.79 -1.39
C ALA A 131 -22.78 -3.47 -0.53
N CYS A 132 -22.57 -2.94 0.67
CA CYS A 132 -23.65 -2.79 1.64
C CYS A 132 -23.53 -1.52 2.48
N ALA A 133 -24.65 -1.05 3.01
CA ALA A 133 -24.65 -0.07 4.08
C ALA A 133 -24.18 -0.73 5.39
N VAL A 134 -23.30 -0.07 6.11
CA VAL A 134 -22.82 -0.54 7.41
C VAL A 134 -23.95 -0.41 8.44
N PRO A 135 -24.32 -1.48 9.16
CA PRO A 135 -25.39 -1.42 10.17
C PRO A 135 -25.10 -0.35 11.23
N SER A 136 -26.15 0.31 11.70
CA SER A 136 -26.07 1.22 12.83
C SER A 136 -25.86 0.46 14.14
N GLY A 137 -25.27 1.12 15.16
CA GLY A 137 -25.13 0.57 16.51
C GLY A 137 -23.93 -0.36 16.72
N LEU A 138 -23.05 -0.50 15.73
CA LEU A 138 -21.81 -1.25 15.88
C LEU A 138 -20.83 -0.51 16.80
N SER A 139 -20.03 -1.25 17.53
CA SER A 139 -18.88 -0.73 18.27
C SER A 139 -17.73 -0.38 17.30
N THR A 140 -16.90 0.57 17.70
CA THR A 140 -15.68 0.94 16.95
C THR A 140 -14.44 0.53 17.73
N TYR A 141 -13.49 -0.11 17.07
CA TYR A 141 -12.15 -0.35 17.56
C TYR A 141 -11.16 0.54 16.82
N ASP A 142 -10.21 1.13 17.54
CA ASP A 142 -9.17 2.01 17.00
C ASP A 142 -7.79 1.41 17.31
N ASN A 143 -7.11 0.94 16.27
CA ASN A 143 -5.80 0.32 16.37
C ASN A 143 -4.70 1.31 16.81
N GLN A 144 -4.89 2.61 16.58
CA GLN A 144 -3.91 3.62 17.02
C GLN A 144 -3.95 3.80 18.54
N LYS A 145 -5.12 3.65 19.14
CA LYS A 145 -5.30 3.72 20.61
C LYS A 145 -4.96 2.41 21.30
N GLY A 146 -5.05 1.28 20.60
CA GLY A 146 -4.68 -0.03 21.09
C GLY A 146 -5.51 -0.49 22.32
N SER A 147 -6.80 -0.13 22.38
CA SER A 147 -7.71 -0.53 23.45
C SER A 147 -8.12 -2.00 23.31
N SER A 148 -8.76 -2.56 24.36
CA SER A 148 -9.33 -3.89 24.28
C SER A 148 -10.67 -3.89 23.55
N LEU A 149 -11.07 -5.05 22.97
CA LEU A 149 -12.42 -5.23 22.45
C LEU A 149 -13.46 -5.07 23.58
N VAL A 150 -14.54 -4.38 23.26
CA VAL A 150 -15.71 -4.30 24.13
C VAL A 150 -16.69 -5.39 23.71
N TYR A 151 -16.94 -6.33 24.62
CA TYR A 151 -17.92 -7.37 24.39
C TYR A 151 -19.31 -6.86 24.80
N GLU A 152 -20.31 -7.04 23.94
CA GLU A 152 -21.71 -6.71 24.22
C GLU A 152 -22.28 -7.60 25.32
N THR A 153 -21.81 -8.85 25.37
CA THR A 153 -21.98 -9.81 26.45
C THR A 153 -20.69 -10.58 26.62
N GLY A 154 -20.15 -10.66 27.81
CA GLY A 154 -18.94 -11.40 28.15
C GLY A 154 -19.25 -12.64 28.98
N GLY A 155 -18.25 -13.49 29.16
CA GLY A 155 -18.32 -14.70 29.98
C GLY A 155 -19.16 -15.83 29.39
N TYR A 156 -19.32 -16.89 30.17
CA TYR A 156 -20.00 -18.11 29.77
C TYR A 156 -21.38 -18.16 30.43
N LEU A 157 -22.43 -18.30 29.62
CA LEU A 157 -23.81 -18.38 30.14
C LEU A 157 -24.12 -19.81 30.60
N VAL A 158 -24.34 -19.98 31.90
CA VAL A 158 -24.68 -21.27 32.51
C VAL A 158 -25.90 -21.11 33.44
N ASN A 159 -26.99 -21.80 33.14
CA ASN A 159 -28.22 -21.75 33.91
C ASN A 159 -28.71 -20.33 34.20
N GLY A 160 -28.63 -19.41 33.26
CA GLY A 160 -29.12 -18.04 33.38
C GLY A 160 -28.15 -17.06 34.09
N THR A 161 -26.97 -17.51 34.46
CA THR A 161 -25.91 -16.69 35.05
C THR A 161 -24.70 -16.70 34.11
N TYR A 162 -24.13 -15.52 33.90
CA TYR A 162 -22.86 -15.37 33.19
C TYR A 162 -21.69 -15.50 34.15
N TYR A 163 -20.70 -16.33 33.81
CA TYR A 163 -19.49 -16.54 34.59
C TYR A 163 -18.28 -16.04 33.79
N SER A 164 -17.35 -15.35 34.45
CA SER A 164 -16.07 -14.98 33.87
C SER A 164 -14.93 -15.37 34.81
N TYR A 165 -13.81 -15.78 34.24
CA TYR A 165 -12.67 -16.28 34.98
C TYR A 165 -11.40 -15.52 34.61
N SER A 166 -10.51 -15.33 35.58
CA SER A 166 -9.20 -14.75 35.35
C SER A 166 -8.20 -15.21 36.41
N LEU A 167 -6.95 -15.48 36.00
CA LEU A 167 -5.85 -15.66 36.96
C LEU A 167 -5.35 -14.30 37.41
N GLN A 168 -5.34 -14.10 38.69
CA GLN A 168 -4.99 -12.81 39.32
C GLN A 168 -3.91 -12.98 40.37
N LYS A 169 -3.25 -11.87 40.76
CA LYS A 169 -2.31 -11.82 41.88
C LYS A 169 -2.99 -11.25 43.12
N HIS A 170 -2.73 -11.84 44.29
CA HIS A 170 -3.09 -11.19 45.54
C HIS A 170 -2.31 -9.90 45.72
N ALA A 171 -3.01 -8.84 46.17
CA ALA A 171 -2.41 -7.54 46.39
C ALA A 171 -1.18 -7.62 47.32
N GLY A 172 -0.04 -7.11 46.86
CA GLY A 172 1.22 -7.09 47.61
C GLY A 172 1.94 -8.44 47.76
N LYS A 173 1.48 -9.47 47.03
CA LYS A 173 2.11 -10.80 47.00
C LYS A 173 2.24 -11.27 45.56
N ASN A 174 3.12 -12.26 45.35
CA ASN A 174 3.22 -12.93 44.03
C ASN A 174 2.41 -14.24 43.98
N ASP A 175 1.48 -14.40 44.90
CA ASP A 175 0.60 -15.55 44.94
C ASP A 175 -0.51 -15.39 43.87
N ILE A 176 -0.76 -16.43 43.12
CA ILE A 176 -1.75 -16.47 42.05
C ILE A 176 -3.01 -17.17 42.56
N TYR A 177 -4.17 -16.65 42.18
CA TYR A 177 -5.45 -17.29 42.39
C TYR A 177 -6.31 -17.21 41.13
N LEU A 178 -7.22 -18.17 40.97
CA LEU A 178 -8.28 -18.13 39.97
C LEU A 178 -9.49 -17.41 40.53
N ALA A 179 -9.82 -16.28 39.97
CA ALA A 179 -11.02 -15.52 40.27
C ALA A 179 -12.18 -15.98 39.38
N GLU A 180 -13.34 -16.21 39.99
CA GLU A 180 -14.62 -16.35 39.31
C GLU A 180 -15.46 -15.11 39.61
N THR A 181 -16.02 -14.48 38.60
CA THR A 181 -16.97 -13.38 38.72
C THR A 181 -18.27 -13.72 38.01
N THR A 182 -19.39 -13.17 38.45
CA THR A 182 -20.73 -13.44 37.92
C THR A 182 -21.45 -12.18 37.44
N SER A 183 -22.34 -12.37 36.48
CA SER A 183 -23.22 -11.33 35.95
C SER A 183 -24.60 -11.91 35.59
N SER A 184 -25.64 -11.10 35.75
CA SER A 184 -27.01 -11.45 35.29
C SER A 184 -27.27 -10.98 33.85
N ASP A 185 -26.47 -10.05 33.30
CA ASP A 185 -26.68 -9.45 31.98
C ASP A 185 -25.47 -9.64 31.04
N GLY A 186 -24.39 -10.28 31.50
CA GLY A 186 -23.14 -10.47 30.78
C GLY A 186 -22.34 -9.19 30.54
N LYS A 187 -22.70 -8.06 31.16
CA LYS A 187 -22.03 -6.77 30.96
C LYS A 187 -21.30 -6.29 32.20
N ARG A 188 -21.93 -6.47 33.35
CA ARG A 188 -21.40 -6.04 34.64
C ARG A 188 -21.11 -7.23 35.50
N PHE A 189 -19.85 -7.58 35.61
CA PHE A 189 -19.38 -8.67 36.45
C PHE A 189 -19.03 -8.20 37.85
N GLY A 190 -19.39 -8.99 38.84
CA GLY A 190 -19.12 -8.75 40.24
C GLY A 190 -19.13 -10.05 41.03
N ASN A 191 -19.34 -9.98 42.37
CA ASN A 191 -19.37 -11.13 43.26
C ASN A 191 -18.13 -12.03 43.09
N GLU A 192 -16.94 -11.42 43.07
CA GLU A 192 -15.68 -12.16 42.89
C GLU A 192 -15.53 -13.22 44.00
N ARG A 193 -15.14 -14.41 43.55
CA ARG A 193 -14.85 -15.56 44.39
C ARG A 193 -13.50 -16.14 44.02
N ASN A 194 -12.59 -16.32 44.96
CA ASN A 194 -11.38 -17.10 44.78
C ASN A 194 -11.77 -18.57 44.75
N VAL A 195 -11.55 -19.26 43.65
CA VAL A 195 -11.98 -20.66 43.45
C VAL A 195 -10.80 -21.64 43.40
N ALA A 196 -9.56 -21.17 43.21
CA ALA A 196 -8.36 -21.96 43.30
C ALA A 196 -7.15 -21.07 43.61
N ASP A 197 -6.29 -21.50 44.55
CA ASP A 197 -5.11 -20.70 44.97
C ASP A 197 -3.99 -21.62 45.52
N SER A 198 -2.98 -20.98 46.13
CA SER A 198 -1.83 -21.63 46.73
C SER A 198 -2.15 -22.60 47.90
N SER A 199 -3.35 -22.55 48.49
CA SER A 199 -3.76 -23.52 49.49
C SER A 199 -4.04 -24.92 48.92
N GLN A 200 -4.37 -24.97 47.63
CA GLN A 200 -4.53 -26.25 46.89
C GLN A 200 -3.21 -26.75 46.28
N ASN A 201 -2.33 -25.84 45.90
CA ASN A 201 -1.02 -26.18 45.35
C ASN A 201 -0.03 -25.06 45.62
N GLU A 202 0.97 -25.35 46.43
CA GLU A 202 2.00 -24.39 46.87
C GLU A 202 2.78 -23.74 45.71
N MET A 203 2.81 -24.37 44.55
CA MET A 203 3.45 -23.81 43.35
C MET A 203 2.74 -22.57 42.78
N LEU A 204 1.52 -22.26 43.26
CA LEU A 204 0.86 -20.98 42.91
C LEU A 204 1.35 -19.82 43.81
N ALA A 205 2.12 -20.12 44.87
CA ALA A 205 2.81 -19.09 45.64
C ALA A 205 4.11 -18.67 44.96
N SER A 206 4.37 -17.35 44.86
CA SER A 206 5.62 -16.78 44.34
C SER A 206 6.00 -17.29 42.95
N CYS A 207 5.06 -17.24 42.00
CA CYS A 207 5.25 -17.69 40.63
C CYS A 207 4.88 -16.61 39.59
N LYS A 208 5.25 -16.86 38.34
CA LYS A 208 4.77 -16.14 37.16
C LYS A 208 3.85 -17.05 36.36
N ILE A 209 2.79 -16.47 35.86
CA ILE A 209 1.86 -17.15 34.96
C ILE A 209 1.73 -16.33 33.68
N GLU A 210 1.90 -17.01 32.56
CA GLU A 210 1.77 -16.42 31.20
C GLU A 210 0.93 -17.33 30.31
N SER A 211 0.58 -16.87 29.11
CA SER A 211 -0.13 -17.68 28.09
C SER A 211 -1.35 -18.41 28.68
N VAL A 212 -2.23 -17.65 29.34
CA VAL A 212 -3.41 -18.19 30.05
C VAL A 212 -4.51 -18.47 29.05
N HIS A 213 -5.01 -19.71 29.01
CA HIS A 213 -6.17 -20.12 28.25
C HIS A 213 -7.24 -20.65 29.20
N ILE A 214 -8.44 -20.12 29.08
CA ILE A 214 -9.62 -20.51 29.86
C ILE A 214 -10.75 -20.78 28.90
N ASP A 215 -11.34 -21.97 28.96
CA ASP A 215 -12.49 -22.34 28.17
C ASP A 215 -13.55 -23.08 29.00
N TYR A 216 -14.82 -22.97 28.59
CA TYR A 216 -15.91 -23.67 29.21
C TYR A 216 -16.45 -24.71 28.25
N ARG A 217 -16.50 -25.97 28.72
CA ARG A 217 -17.01 -27.13 27.96
C ARG A 217 -18.42 -27.46 28.44
N PRO A 218 -19.47 -27.03 27.70
CA PRO A 218 -20.86 -27.16 28.13
C PRO A 218 -21.32 -28.63 28.20
N ASN A 219 -20.81 -29.52 27.33
CA ASN A 219 -21.13 -30.92 27.27
C ASN A 219 -20.85 -31.71 28.57
N ILE A 220 -19.82 -31.30 29.31
CA ILE A 220 -19.41 -31.85 30.60
C ILE A 220 -19.53 -30.85 31.73
N ASN A 221 -20.08 -29.66 31.47
CA ASN A 221 -20.21 -28.54 32.42
C ASN A 221 -18.91 -28.23 33.18
N LYS A 222 -17.81 -28.11 32.45
CA LYS A 222 -16.46 -27.92 33.04
C LYS A 222 -15.79 -26.68 32.50
N VAL A 223 -15.19 -25.89 33.37
CA VAL A 223 -14.19 -24.86 33.04
C VAL A 223 -12.81 -25.49 33.03
N VAL A 224 -12.05 -25.23 31.99
CA VAL A 224 -10.71 -25.79 31.79
C VAL A 224 -9.73 -24.63 31.70
N VAL A 225 -8.68 -24.63 32.51
CA VAL A 225 -7.66 -23.61 32.55
C VAL A 225 -6.30 -24.27 32.34
N TRP A 226 -5.59 -23.82 31.32
CA TRP A 226 -4.18 -24.15 31.07
C TRP A 226 -3.37 -22.89 30.98
N ALA A 227 -2.15 -22.88 31.57
CA ALA A 227 -1.29 -21.70 31.54
C ALA A 227 0.18 -22.11 31.64
N HIS A 228 1.06 -21.28 31.12
CA HIS A 228 2.51 -21.37 31.29
C HIS A 228 2.89 -20.90 32.71
N TRP A 229 3.57 -21.73 33.45
CA TRP A 229 4.06 -21.47 34.79
C TRP A 229 5.57 -21.39 34.82
N GLU A 230 6.12 -20.38 35.52
CA GLU A 230 7.55 -20.25 35.81
C GLU A 230 7.75 -19.86 37.28
N LYS A 231 8.94 -20.15 37.83
CA LYS A 231 9.37 -19.54 39.08
C LYS A 231 9.46 -18.02 38.93
N GLU A 232 9.16 -17.30 40.01
CA GLU A 232 9.24 -15.84 40.03
C GLU A 232 10.60 -15.31 39.56
N SER A 233 11.69 -15.99 39.90
CA SER A 233 13.07 -15.55 39.68
C SER A 233 13.63 -15.76 38.26
N GLY A 234 12.88 -16.37 37.32
CA GLY A 234 13.43 -16.68 35.99
C GLY A 234 12.48 -17.26 34.99
N TYR A 235 13.04 -17.80 33.89
CA TYR A 235 12.35 -18.51 32.81
C TYR A 235 13.09 -19.83 32.50
N SER A 236 13.39 -20.62 33.55
CA SER A 236 14.17 -21.84 33.40
C SER A 236 13.36 -23.12 33.58
N ASP A 237 12.16 -23.03 34.14
CA ASP A 237 11.41 -24.22 34.54
C ASP A 237 10.40 -24.67 33.47
N GLY A 238 9.67 -23.73 32.83
CA GLY A 238 8.74 -24.02 31.71
C GLY A 238 7.76 -25.15 31.97
N LYS A 239 6.71 -24.92 32.77
CA LYS A 239 5.71 -25.92 33.16
C LYS A 239 4.31 -25.54 32.73
N ALA A 240 3.42 -26.51 32.62
CA ALA A 240 1.99 -26.31 32.48
C ALA A 240 1.30 -26.28 33.84
N LEU A 241 0.52 -25.23 34.11
CA LEU A 241 -0.49 -25.18 35.17
C LEU A 241 -1.81 -25.70 34.59
N VAL A 242 -2.49 -26.59 35.34
CA VAL A 242 -3.81 -27.14 34.97
C VAL A 242 -4.79 -27.00 36.11
N ILE A 243 -5.90 -26.30 35.85
CA ILE A 243 -7.01 -26.16 36.78
C ILE A 243 -8.29 -26.51 36.06
N THR A 244 -9.17 -27.30 36.69
CA THR A 244 -10.53 -27.54 36.18
C THR A 244 -11.56 -27.36 37.28
N GLY A 245 -12.79 -27.01 36.91
CA GLY A 245 -13.89 -26.85 37.88
C GLY A 245 -15.23 -26.70 37.20
N THR A 246 -16.27 -26.51 38.01
CA THR A 246 -17.63 -26.32 37.56
C THR A 246 -18.06 -24.88 37.82
N PRO A 247 -18.70 -24.16 36.87
CA PRO A 247 -19.24 -22.81 37.14
C PRO A 247 -20.09 -22.76 38.41
N GLY A 248 -19.77 -21.85 39.30
CA GLY A 248 -20.40 -21.73 40.63
C GLY A 248 -20.07 -22.84 41.64
N GLY A 249 -19.27 -23.82 41.25
CA GLY A 249 -18.93 -25.01 42.04
C GLY A 249 -17.48 -25.03 42.54
N GLN A 250 -16.93 -26.21 42.64
CA GLN A 250 -15.58 -26.45 43.14
C GLN A 250 -14.57 -26.49 41.97
N PHE A 251 -13.36 -26.02 42.23
CA PHE A 251 -12.22 -26.10 41.32
C PHE A 251 -11.08 -26.91 41.98
N THR A 252 -10.29 -27.56 41.12
CA THR A 252 -9.13 -28.36 41.52
C THR A 252 -7.91 -27.91 40.76
N VAL A 253 -6.83 -27.58 41.43
CA VAL A 253 -5.50 -27.40 40.83
C VAL A 253 -4.88 -28.78 40.67
N HIS A 254 -4.90 -29.34 39.49
CA HIS A 254 -4.43 -30.70 39.24
C HIS A 254 -2.92 -30.79 39.25
N HIS A 255 -2.27 -29.99 38.38
CA HIS A 255 -0.84 -30.11 38.16
C HIS A 255 -0.17 -28.75 37.90
N VAL A 256 1.09 -28.65 38.33
CA VAL A 256 2.11 -27.76 37.76
C VAL A 256 3.28 -28.67 37.35
N TYR A 257 3.40 -29.03 36.09
CA TYR A 257 4.25 -30.15 35.66
C TYR A 257 4.80 -29.95 34.24
N ASN A 258 5.74 -30.80 33.85
CA ASN A 258 6.22 -30.92 32.50
C ASN A 258 5.43 -32.03 31.79
N PRO A 259 4.51 -31.72 30.85
CA PRO A 259 3.76 -32.73 30.11
C PRO A 259 4.67 -33.71 29.42
N LEU A 260 4.60 -35.02 29.76
CA LEU A 260 5.42 -36.08 29.21
C LEU A 260 6.95 -35.77 29.24
N ASP A 261 7.43 -35.16 30.32
CA ASP A 261 8.80 -34.70 30.56
C ASP A 261 9.32 -33.63 29.59
N ILE A 262 8.42 -32.85 28.96
CA ILE A 262 8.75 -31.76 28.05
C ILE A 262 8.52 -30.43 28.75
N GLN A 263 9.50 -29.53 28.73
CA GLN A 263 9.32 -28.16 29.17
C GLN A 263 8.43 -27.44 28.16
N VAL A 264 7.41 -26.74 28.66
CA VAL A 264 6.43 -26.02 27.84
C VAL A 264 6.35 -24.56 28.30
N ARG A 265 6.17 -23.67 27.33
CA ARG A 265 5.99 -22.22 27.57
C ARG A 265 4.74 -21.75 26.90
N ASP A 266 4.84 -20.77 25.96
CA ASP A 266 3.67 -20.26 25.27
C ASP A 266 2.82 -21.39 24.73
N MET A 267 1.55 -21.40 25.12
CA MET A 267 0.65 -22.50 24.81
C MET A 267 -0.72 -22.01 24.38
N ALA A 268 -1.49 -22.89 23.77
CA ALA A 268 -2.90 -22.76 23.51
C ALA A 268 -3.62 -24.08 23.77
N ILE A 269 -4.88 -24.01 24.08
CA ILE A 269 -5.78 -25.17 24.06
C ILE A 269 -6.69 -25.10 22.84
N PHE A 270 -6.97 -26.23 22.24
CA PHE A 270 -7.88 -26.36 21.12
C PHE A 270 -8.80 -27.56 21.35
N PHE A 271 -10.08 -27.38 21.07
CA PHE A 271 -11.06 -28.46 21.12
C PHE A 271 -11.64 -28.69 19.72
N ASP A 272 -11.54 -29.94 19.26
CA ASP A 272 -12.07 -30.33 17.96
C ASP A 272 -13.61 -30.53 18.01
N ASP A 273 -14.23 -30.74 16.85
CA ASP A 273 -15.68 -30.90 16.70
C ASP A 273 -16.23 -32.09 17.49
N ASP A 274 -15.41 -33.08 17.81
CA ASP A 274 -15.73 -34.26 18.60
C ASP A 274 -15.43 -34.11 20.11
N ASP A 275 -15.13 -32.88 20.56
CA ASP A 275 -14.67 -32.52 21.91
C ASP A 275 -13.31 -33.11 22.32
N THR A 276 -12.53 -33.65 21.39
CA THR A 276 -11.15 -34.02 21.69
C THR A 276 -10.34 -32.75 21.99
N GLY A 277 -9.75 -32.70 23.19
CA GLY A 277 -8.93 -31.56 23.63
C GLY A 277 -7.45 -31.74 23.23
N TYR A 278 -6.83 -30.66 22.85
CA TYR A 278 -5.40 -30.60 22.53
C TYR A 278 -4.72 -29.44 23.26
N LEU A 279 -3.53 -29.71 23.79
CA LEU A 279 -2.57 -28.68 24.22
C LEU A 279 -1.55 -28.49 23.10
N ILE A 280 -1.35 -27.25 22.68
CA ILE A 280 -0.34 -26.89 21.69
C ILE A 280 0.66 -25.97 22.41
N ALA A 281 1.94 -26.30 22.40
CA ALA A 281 2.92 -25.55 23.19
C ALA A 281 4.26 -25.35 22.47
N ALA A 282 4.81 -24.16 22.62
CA ALA A 282 6.21 -23.88 22.36
C ALA A 282 7.04 -24.56 23.47
N ALA A 283 7.98 -25.41 23.08
CA ALA A 283 8.55 -26.36 24.03
C ALA A 283 10.00 -26.72 23.69
N ASN A 284 10.61 -27.44 24.60
CA ASN A 284 11.93 -28.02 24.39
C ASN A 284 12.10 -29.32 25.20
N LYS A 285 12.77 -30.27 24.58
CA LYS A 285 13.28 -31.46 25.27
C LYS A 285 14.55 -31.11 26.01
N SER A 286 14.91 -31.94 26.97
CA SER A 286 16.20 -31.83 27.67
C SER A 286 17.35 -31.69 26.66
N GLY A 287 18.19 -30.69 26.85
CA GLY A 287 19.34 -30.40 25.99
C GLY A 287 19.04 -29.48 24.79
N GLN A 288 17.79 -29.17 24.48
CA GLN A 288 17.42 -28.19 23.49
C GLN A 288 17.28 -26.78 24.11
N SER A 289 17.39 -25.75 23.27
CA SER A 289 17.08 -24.36 23.67
C SER A 289 15.57 -24.18 23.92
N ALA A 290 15.20 -23.21 24.74
CA ALA A 290 13.82 -22.85 24.98
C ALA A 290 13.09 -22.53 23.67
N ASN A 291 11.82 -22.93 23.57
CA ASN A 291 10.95 -22.69 22.39
C ASN A 291 11.48 -23.27 21.07
N ALA A 292 12.38 -24.28 21.13
CA ALA A 292 12.98 -24.83 19.93
C ALA A 292 11.97 -25.50 18.99
N THR A 293 10.89 -26.05 19.55
CA THR A 293 9.96 -26.94 18.85
C THR A 293 8.54 -26.70 19.31
N LEU A 294 7.55 -26.88 18.45
CA LEU A 294 6.13 -26.93 18.82
C LEU A 294 5.66 -28.38 18.97
N TYR A 295 4.93 -28.65 20.03
CA TYR A 295 4.29 -29.95 20.28
C TYR A 295 2.78 -29.78 20.34
N ILE A 296 2.05 -30.73 19.77
CA ILE A 296 0.63 -30.92 19.95
C ILE A 296 0.44 -32.18 20.79
N PHE A 297 -0.15 -32.02 21.96
CA PHE A 297 -0.46 -33.09 22.89
C PHE A 297 -1.98 -33.36 22.88
N ARG A 298 -2.38 -34.60 23.00
CA ARG A 298 -3.78 -34.95 23.25
C ARG A 298 -4.06 -34.87 24.75
N MET A 299 -5.15 -34.21 25.13
CA MET A 299 -5.63 -34.20 26.50
C MET A 299 -6.35 -35.51 26.86
N ASN A 300 -6.43 -35.82 28.15
CA ASN A 300 -7.33 -36.88 28.67
C ASN A 300 -8.81 -36.40 28.60
N GLU A 301 -9.74 -37.32 28.83
CA GLU A 301 -11.18 -37.08 28.71
C GLU A 301 -11.74 -35.98 29.61
N ASP A 302 -11.12 -35.75 30.77
CA ASP A 302 -11.54 -34.71 31.71
C ASP A 302 -10.70 -33.39 31.61
N TYR A 303 -9.80 -33.29 30.61
CA TYR A 303 -8.93 -32.15 30.33
C TYR A 303 -7.98 -31.77 31.46
N SER A 304 -7.75 -32.66 32.43
CA SER A 304 -6.86 -32.41 33.59
C SER A 304 -5.40 -32.72 33.33
N GLY A 305 -5.05 -33.30 32.18
CA GLY A 305 -3.69 -33.69 31.80
C GLY A 305 -3.59 -34.08 30.34
N VAL A 306 -2.42 -34.53 29.91
CA VAL A 306 -2.16 -35.02 28.54
C VAL A 306 -1.83 -36.51 28.56
N THR A 307 -2.17 -37.21 27.46
CA THR A 307 -1.98 -38.66 27.31
C THR A 307 -0.85 -39.01 26.34
N GLU A 308 -0.65 -38.24 25.27
CA GLU A 308 0.31 -38.55 24.22
C GLU A 308 0.76 -37.27 23.46
N ILE A 309 1.88 -37.37 22.75
CA ILE A 309 2.27 -36.38 21.73
C ILE A 309 1.63 -36.80 20.40
N VAL A 310 0.72 -36.00 19.88
CA VAL A 310 0.07 -36.23 18.58
C VAL A 310 1.00 -35.89 17.44
N THR A 311 1.68 -34.75 17.53
CA THR A 311 2.64 -34.33 16.48
C THR A 311 3.71 -33.39 17.02
N THR A 312 4.87 -33.39 16.37
CA THR A 312 6.00 -32.50 16.65
C THR A 312 6.24 -31.67 15.42
N LEU A 313 6.30 -30.36 15.58
CA LEU A 313 6.36 -29.40 14.49
C LEU A 313 7.49 -28.39 14.67
N PHE A 314 8.04 -27.93 13.55
CA PHE A 314 8.97 -26.80 13.45
C PHE A 314 10.20 -26.95 14.36
N GLU A 315 10.80 -28.14 14.39
CA GLU A 315 12.01 -28.42 15.16
C GLU A 315 13.11 -27.41 14.81
N ASP A 316 13.72 -26.83 15.85
CA ASP A 316 14.75 -25.79 15.78
C ASP A 316 14.36 -24.51 15.00
N GLN A 317 13.05 -24.27 14.79
CA GLN A 317 12.56 -23.06 14.12
C GLN A 317 12.13 -21.93 15.08
N TYR A 318 12.13 -22.20 16.38
CA TYR A 318 11.88 -21.19 17.44
C TYR A 318 10.58 -20.40 17.22
N ARG A 319 9.44 -21.10 17.32
CA ARG A 319 8.11 -20.51 17.22
C ARG A 319 7.45 -20.40 18.58
N GLU A 320 6.76 -19.29 18.80
CA GLU A 320 6.03 -18.94 20.03
C GLU A 320 4.57 -18.63 19.72
N PHE A 321 3.77 -18.45 20.78
CA PHE A 321 2.37 -18.06 20.74
C PHE A 321 1.55 -18.92 19.76
N PRO A 322 1.55 -20.25 19.90
CA PRO A 322 0.72 -21.09 19.04
C PRO A 322 -0.75 -20.75 19.25
N ASN A 323 -1.52 -20.77 18.17
CA ASN A 323 -2.98 -20.71 18.24
C ASN A 323 -3.58 -21.48 17.07
N MET A 324 -4.64 -22.25 17.32
CA MET A 324 -5.25 -23.11 16.31
C MET A 324 -6.72 -22.78 16.08
N ILE A 325 -7.11 -22.83 14.83
CA ILE A 325 -8.51 -22.77 14.41
C ILE A 325 -8.75 -23.83 13.33
N LYS A 326 -9.95 -24.42 13.34
CA LYS A 326 -10.44 -25.27 12.25
C LYS A 326 -11.41 -24.48 11.39
N LYS A 327 -11.13 -24.40 10.10
CA LYS A 327 -11.95 -23.65 9.14
C LYS A 327 -12.00 -24.39 7.82
N ASP A 328 -13.21 -24.54 7.27
CA ASP A 328 -13.46 -25.16 5.96
C ASP A 328 -12.80 -26.56 5.79
N GLY A 329 -12.74 -27.33 6.89
CA GLY A 329 -12.14 -28.66 6.93
C GLY A 329 -10.62 -28.70 7.13
N HIS A 330 -9.98 -27.56 7.26
CA HIS A 330 -8.53 -27.43 7.51
C HIS A 330 -8.22 -26.95 8.93
N TYR A 331 -7.13 -27.44 9.50
CA TYR A 331 -6.56 -26.93 10.75
C TYR A 331 -5.49 -25.91 10.40
N PHE A 332 -5.63 -24.71 10.93
CA PHE A 332 -4.66 -23.63 10.79
C PHE A 332 -3.95 -23.43 12.13
N LEU A 333 -2.63 -23.59 12.15
CA LEU A 333 -1.80 -23.32 13.32
C LEU A 333 -1.00 -22.04 13.08
N PHE A 334 -1.39 -20.96 13.76
CA PHE A 334 -0.69 -19.68 13.75
C PHE A 334 0.38 -19.63 14.82
N THR A 335 1.49 -18.95 14.54
CA THR A 335 2.62 -18.80 15.46
C THR A 335 3.34 -17.48 15.21
N SER A 336 4.03 -16.96 16.23
CA SER A 336 5.00 -15.88 16.08
C SER A 336 6.43 -16.43 16.06
N GLN A 337 7.39 -15.68 15.55
CA GLN A 337 8.79 -16.00 15.73
C GLN A 337 9.22 -15.69 17.17
N ALA A 338 9.96 -16.59 17.81
CA ALA A 338 10.51 -16.36 19.15
C ALA A 338 11.48 -15.17 19.12
N ALA A 339 11.08 -14.06 19.70
CA ALA A 339 11.80 -12.80 19.73
C ALA A 339 11.83 -12.17 21.13
N GLY A 340 11.35 -12.87 22.15
CA GLY A 340 11.08 -12.29 23.48
C GLY A 340 9.96 -11.27 23.40
N TRP A 341 10.00 -10.24 24.20
CA TRP A 341 8.99 -9.17 24.19
C TRP A 341 9.30 -8.09 23.14
N TYR A 342 9.45 -8.52 21.87
CA TYR A 342 9.66 -7.64 20.72
C TYR A 342 8.67 -7.98 19.62
N PRO A 343 8.37 -7.05 18.73
CA PRO A 343 7.63 -7.36 17.51
C PRO A 343 8.31 -8.46 16.70
N SER A 344 7.53 -9.32 16.12
CA SER A 344 8.05 -10.47 15.37
C SER A 344 7.12 -10.89 14.24
N SER A 345 7.66 -11.61 13.27
CA SER A 345 6.91 -12.09 12.12
C SER A 345 5.92 -13.18 12.50
N GLY A 346 4.68 -13.03 12.09
CA GLY A 346 3.66 -14.07 12.11
C GLY A 346 3.88 -15.09 10.99
N ALA A 347 3.49 -16.34 11.26
CA ALA A 347 3.41 -17.38 10.25
C ALA A 347 2.32 -18.39 10.64
N TYR A 348 1.86 -19.17 9.67
CA TYR A 348 0.93 -20.24 9.90
C TYR A 348 1.31 -21.50 9.10
N ALA A 349 0.80 -22.63 9.55
CA ALA A 349 0.83 -23.89 8.81
C ALA A 349 -0.58 -24.50 8.77
N VAL A 350 -0.80 -25.38 7.81
CA VAL A 350 -2.12 -25.98 7.55
C VAL A 350 -2.00 -27.49 7.45
N ALA A 351 -3.02 -28.18 7.96
CA ALA A 351 -3.20 -29.62 7.78
C ALA A 351 -4.70 -29.98 7.62
N ASP A 352 -5.00 -31.07 6.95
CA ASP A 352 -6.36 -31.60 6.83
C ASP A 352 -6.74 -32.44 8.06
N ARG A 353 -5.78 -32.89 8.82
CA ARG A 353 -5.92 -33.65 10.06
C ARG A 353 -4.85 -33.21 11.05
N ILE A 354 -5.22 -33.11 12.33
CA ILE A 354 -4.31 -32.63 13.37
C ILE A 354 -3.11 -33.58 13.59
N ASP A 355 -3.32 -34.90 13.38
CA ASP A 355 -2.31 -35.96 13.40
C ASP A 355 -1.71 -36.24 12.01
N GLY A 356 -2.06 -35.45 11.01
CA GLY A 356 -1.66 -35.61 9.62
C GLY A 356 -0.36 -34.88 9.26
N LYS A 357 -0.19 -34.71 7.95
CA LYS A 357 0.93 -33.94 7.40
C LYS A 357 0.61 -32.45 7.42
N TRP A 358 1.41 -31.69 8.13
CA TRP A 358 1.35 -30.22 8.13
C TRP A 358 2.17 -29.62 6.97
N SER A 359 1.71 -28.50 6.46
CA SER A 359 2.45 -27.71 5.50
C SER A 359 3.73 -27.12 6.15
N GLY A 360 4.65 -26.61 5.35
CA GLY A 360 5.67 -25.66 5.85
C GLY A 360 5.03 -24.36 6.36
N LEU A 361 5.80 -23.60 7.14
CA LEU A 361 5.40 -22.27 7.60
C LEU A 361 5.19 -21.33 6.40
N ARG A 362 4.05 -20.64 6.40
CA ARG A 362 3.69 -19.59 5.45
C ARG A 362 3.68 -18.27 6.18
N SER A 363 4.39 -17.27 5.67
CA SER A 363 4.37 -15.91 6.23
C SER A 363 2.97 -15.29 6.12
N ILE A 364 2.60 -14.46 7.09
CA ILE A 364 1.31 -13.76 7.12
C ILE A 364 1.50 -12.36 7.70
N GLY A 365 0.82 -11.36 7.12
CA GLY A 365 0.99 -9.95 7.46
C GLY A 365 2.39 -9.45 7.12
N ASN A 366 2.82 -8.39 7.78
CA ASN A 366 4.17 -7.86 7.60
C ASN A 366 5.20 -8.55 8.53
N THR A 367 6.47 -8.22 8.37
CA THR A 367 7.58 -8.86 9.09
C THR A 367 7.63 -8.58 10.60
N SER A 368 6.79 -7.68 11.10
CA SER A 368 6.70 -7.30 12.51
C SER A 368 5.29 -7.45 13.10
N THR A 369 4.39 -8.14 12.42
CA THR A 369 2.97 -8.22 12.81
C THR A 369 2.43 -6.82 13.17
N PHE A 370 2.73 -5.82 12.30
CA PHE A 370 2.35 -4.41 12.49
C PHE A 370 2.76 -3.84 13.86
N SER A 371 4.07 -3.91 14.14
CA SER A 371 4.71 -3.51 15.42
C SER A 371 4.26 -4.33 16.63
N SER A 372 3.92 -5.59 16.42
CA SER A 372 3.36 -6.48 17.45
C SER A 372 3.95 -7.89 17.34
N GLN A 373 3.55 -8.75 18.26
CA GLN A 373 3.72 -10.20 18.20
C GLN A 373 2.32 -10.83 18.06
N SER A 374 2.12 -11.70 17.07
CA SER A 374 0.84 -12.42 16.92
C SER A 374 0.55 -13.25 18.16
N GLY A 375 -0.67 -13.13 18.65
CA GLY A 375 -1.17 -13.82 19.82
C GLY A 375 -2.27 -14.81 19.46
N TRP A 376 -3.49 -14.57 19.90
CA TRP A 376 -4.61 -15.47 19.67
C TRP A 376 -5.58 -14.99 18.61
N ILE A 377 -6.48 -15.89 18.19
CA ILE A 377 -7.56 -15.59 17.26
C ILE A 377 -8.83 -15.30 18.07
N VAL A 378 -9.44 -14.16 17.81
CA VAL A 378 -10.76 -13.80 18.32
C VAL A 378 -11.79 -14.18 17.27
N SER A 379 -12.70 -15.08 17.62
CA SER A 379 -13.88 -15.37 16.80
C SER A 379 -15.00 -14.36 17.12
N LEU A 380 -15.58 -13.79 16.08
CA LEU A 380 -16.80 -13.01 16.12
C LEU A 380 -17.96 -13.88 15.60
N GLN A 381 -18.53 -14.70 16.48
CA GLN A 381 -19.64 -15.64 16.17
C GLN A 381 -19.35 -16.58 14.98
N ASP A 382 -18.12 -17.06 14.85
CA ASP A 382 -17.63 -17.88 13.73
C ASP A 382 -17.94 -17.33 12.32
N LYS A 383 -18.38 -16.08 12.26
CA LYS A 383 -18.64 -15.32 11.04
C LYS A 383 -17.43 -14.56 10.55
N ASN A 384 -16.77 -13.85 11.45
CA ASN A 384 -15.54 -13.11 11.19
C ASN A 384 -14.51 -13.38 12.28
N TYR A 385 -13.25 -13.10 11.99
CA TYR A 385 -12.13 -13.40 12.87
C TYR A 385 -11.17 -12.22 12.93
N LEU A 386 -10.48 -12.07 14.08
CA LEU A 386 -9.44 -11.08 14.28
C LEU A 386 -8.18 -11.80 14.80
N MET A 387 -7.04 -11.49 14.23
CA MET A 387 -5.75 -11.78 14.84
C MET A 387 -5.51 -10.75 15.94
N HIS A 388 -5.50 -11.18 17.18
CA HIS A 388 -5.10 -10.37 18.33
C HIS A 388 -3.59 -10.44 18.48
N ALA A 389 -2.90 -9.30 18.39
CA ALA A 389 -1.46 -9.21 18.48
C ALA A 389 -1.04 -8.28 19.64
N TYR A 390 0.00 -8.66 20.37
CA TYR A 390 0.54 -7.88 21.48
C TYR A 390 1.55 -6.87 21.00
N ARG A 391 1.32 -5.61 21.34
CA ARG A 391 2.26 -4.53 21.12
C ARG A 391 3.12 -4.36 22.37
N TRP A 392 4.32 -4.93 22.35
CA TRP A 392 5.26 -4.84 23.45
C TRP A 392 5.95 -3.47 23.46
N LEU A 393 5.58 -2.63 24.40
CA LEU A 393 6.12 -1.29 24.56
C LEU A 393 7.07 -1.28 25.77
N ARG A 394 8.34 -1.61 25.57
CA ARG A 394 9.32 -1.75 26.67
C ARG A 394 9.52 -0.52 27.52
N ALA A 395 9.26 0.67 26.99
CA ALA A 395 9.34 1.93 27.76
C ALA A 395 8.08 2.24 28.57
N SER A 396 7.04 1.42 28.45
CA SER A 396 5.75 1.60 29.12
C SER A 396 5.35 0.29 29.80
N GLU A 397 4.85 0.37 31.02
CA GLU A 397 4.30 -0.80 31.72
C GLU A 397 2.98 -1.32 31.11
N THR A 398 2.42 -0.58 30.14
CA THR A 398 1.18 -0.93 29.46
C THR A 398 1.47 -1.37 28.04
N SER A 399 1.34 -2.67 27.78
CA SER A 399 1.30 -3.21 26.43
C SER A 399 -0.01 -2.82 25.75
N GLY A 400 0.08 -2.36 24.49
CA GLY A 400 -1.08 -2.14 23.65
C GLY A 400 -1.48 -3.43 22.90
N THR A 401 -2.54 -3.30 22.12
CA THR A 401 -3.06 -4.38 21.27
C THR A 401 -3.19 -3.89 19.83
N THR A 402 -2.82 -4.73 18.88
CA THR A 402 -3.16 -4.57 17.47
C THR A 402 -4.13 -5.68 17.08
N LEU A 403 -5.26 -5.32 16.50
CA LEU A 403 -6.24 -6.29 15.99
C LEU A 403 -6.32 -6.18 14.47
N CYS A 404 -6.08 -7.30 13.80
CA CYS A 404 -6.12 -7.37 12.34
C CYS A 404 -7.25 -8.29 11.90
N PRO A 405 -8.19 -7.82 11.07
CA PRO A 405 -9.16 -8.70 10.42
C PRO A 405 -8.45 -9.88 9.75
N LEU A 406 -8.86 -11.09 10.10
CA LEU A 406 -8.28 -12.35 9.67
C LEU A 406 -9.26 -13.10 8.78
N TYR A 407 -8.81 -13.49 7.61
CA TYR A 407 -9.62 -14.08 6.57
C TYR A 407 -9.03 -15.40 6.09
N PHE A 408 -9.89 -16.27 5.58
CA PHE A 408 -9.54 -17.59 5.09
C PHE A 408 -10.06 -17.83 3.69
N ASP A 409 -9.30 -18.58 2.89
CA ASP A 409 -9.73 -19.14 1.61
C ASP A 409 -9.06 -20.49 1.38
N ASN A 410 -9.85 -21.58 1.47
CA ASN A 410 -9.34 -22.95 1.44
C ASN A 410 -8.19 -23.11 2.47
N SER A 411 -6.99 -23.46 2.01
CA SER A 411 -5.78 -23.61 2.85
C SER A 411 -4.98 -22.32 3.05
N PHE A 412 -5.51 -21.15 2.70
CA PHE A 412 -4.84 -19.87 2.85
C PHE A 412 -5.49 -19.02 3.94
N ALA A 413 -4.63 -18.28 4.67
CA ALA A 413 -5.06 -17.31 5.66
C ALA A 413 -4.39 -15.96 5.36
N PHE A 414 -5.14 -14.88 5.58
CA PHE A 414 -4.69 -13.50 5.32
C PHE A 414 -5.13 -12.59 6.44
N TYR A 415 -4.29 -11.64 6.82
CA TYR A 415 -4.70 -10.48 7.60
C TYR A 415 -3.96 -9.23 7.13
N ASP A 416 -4.57 -8.07 7.31
CA ASP A 416 -3.97 -6.78 7.04
C ASP A 416 -4.31 -5.79 8.16
N TYR A 417 -3.57 -4.68 8.18
CA TYR A 417 -3.76 -3.61 9.13
C TYR A 417 -4.78 -2.61 8.60
N TYR A 418 -5.76 -2.30 9.45
CA TYR A 418 -6.69 -1.20 9.25
C TYR A 418 -6.62 -0.26 10.47
N PRO A 419 -6.62 1.08 10.28
CA PRO A 419 -6.55 2.03 11.39
C PRO A 419 -7.68 1.86 12.40
N SER A 420 -8.85 1.45 11.93
CA SER A 420 -10.01 1.13 12.77
C SER A 420 -10.94 0.13 12.09
N PHE A 421 -11.90 -0.39 12.83
CA PHE A 421 -13.00 -1.18 12.27
C PHE A 421 -14.25 -1.04 13.14
N ARG A 422 -15.42 -1.27 12.51
CA ARG A 422 -16.71 -1.36 13.19
C ARG A 422 -17.06 -2.83 13.37
N TYR A 423 -17.60 -3.20 14.52
CA TYR A 423 -17.85 -4.60 14.86
C TYR A 423 -19.01 -4.79 15.82
N SER A 424 -19.53 -6.02 15.88
CA SER A 424 -20.41 -6.50 16.91
C SER A 424 -19.97 -7.90 17.36
N THR A 425 -19.72 -8.07 18.63
CA THR A 425 -19.42 -9.39 19.21
C THR A 425 -20.67 -10.27 19.32
N LYS A 426 -21.86 -9.67 19.18
CA LYS A 426 -23.16 -10.36 19.23
C LYS A 426 -23.61 -10.92 17.86
N THR A 427 -23.43 -10.12 16.80
CA THR A 427 -23.86 -10.52 15.44
C THR A 427 -22.71 -11.03 14.58
N GLY A 428 -21.47 -10.90 15.07
CA GLY A 428 -20.28 -11.27 14.34
C GLY A 428 -19.92 -10.33 13.19
N ASP A 429 -20.57 -9.18 13.10
CA ASP A 429 -20.30 -8.21 12.04
C ASP A 429 -18.92 -7.56 12.20
N LEU A 430 -18.24 -7.35 11.07
CA LEU A 430 -16.92 -6.73 11.02
C LEU A 430 -16.78 -5.93 9.71
N TYR A 431 -16.51 -4.63 9.83
CA TYR A 431 -16.28 -3.73 8.72
C TYR A 431 -15.00 -2.94 8.97
N PRO A 432 -13.87 -3.32 8.33
CA PRO A 432 -12.64 -2.54 8.38
C PRO A 432 -12.84 -1.15 7.82
N VAL A 433 -12.15 -0.17 8.40
CA VAL A 433 -12.19 1.22 7.95
C VAL A 433 -10.78 1.64 7.58
N GLN A 434 -10.59 2.00 6.32
CA GLN A 434 -9.35 2.60 5.82
C GLN A 434 -9.51 4.12 5.75
N ARG A 435 -8.41 4.84 5.67
CA ARG A 435 -8.42 6.29 5.59
C ARG A 435 -8.31 6.80 4.15
N GLY A 436 -9.22 6.36 3.29
CA GLY A 436 -9.26 6.68 1.87
C GLY A 436 -8.88 5.50 0.98
N GLU A 437 -8.70 5.77 -0.31
CA GLU A 437 -8.28 4.80 -1.32
C GLU A 437 -6.76 4.62 -1.29
N LEU A 438 -6.26 3.44 -1.64
CA LEU A 438 -4.83 3.18 -1.80
C LEU A 438 -4.32 3.83 -3.09
N LEU A 439 -3.47 4.85 -2.96
CA LEU A 439 -3.01 5.69 -4.07
C LEU A 439 -1.67 5.24 -4.66
N SER A 440 -0.82 4.59 -3.85
CA SER A 440 0.60 4.35 -4.17
C SER A 440 0.90 3.03 -4.85
N GLN A 441 -0.04 2.08 -4.89
CA GLN A 441 0.23 0.74 -5.37
C GLN A 441 0.55 0.71 -6.86
N ASP A 442 1.64 0.00 -7.22
CA ASP A 442 2.16 -0.16 -8.58
C ASP A 442 2.47 1.17 -9.30
N ARG A 443 2.69 2.25 -8.53
CA ARG A 443 3.04 3.56 -9.09
C ARG A 443 4.55 3.68 -9.33
N PRO A 444 4.97 4.53 -10.30
CA PRO A 444 6.39 4.77 -10.57
C PRO A 444 7.12 5.21 -9.31
N ALA A 445 8.21 4.51 -8.98
CA ALA A 445 8.98 4.75 -7.78
C ALA A 445 10.47 4.92 -8.07
N SER A 446 11.13 5.77 -7.29
CA SER A 446 12.56 6.06 -7.41
C SER A 446 13.22 6.19 -6.04
N SER A 447 14.55 6.13 -6.01
CA SER A 447 15.35 6.33 -4.80
C SER A 447 16.63 7.10 -5.11
N SER A 448 17.14 7.83 -4.11
CA SER A 448 18.48 8.45 -4.20
C SER A 448 19.62 7.43 -4.17
N LEU A 449 19.33 6.18 -3.80
CA LEU A 449 20.28 5.07 -3.83
C LEU A 449 20.07 4.28 -5.13
N GLY A 450 21.17 3.79 -5.70
CA GLY A 450 21.08 2.97 -6.92
C GLY A 450 20.14 1.77 -6.74
N ALA A 451 19.37 1.50 -7.77
CA ALA A 451 18.44 0.37 -7.78
C ALA A 451 19.19 -0.97 -7.79
N ASN A 452 18.66 -1.93 -7.05
CA ASN A 452 19.02 -3.33 -7.14
C ASN A 452 18.00 -4.02 -8.06
N ASP A 453 18.44 -4.66 -9.13
CA ASP A 453 17.55 -5.33 -10.08
C ASP A 453 16.57 -6.33 -9.42
N LYS A 454 16.96 -6.90 -8.28
CA LYS A 454 16.12 -7.81 -7.52
C LYS A 454 15.14 -7.11 -6.57
N ASN A 455 15.55 -5.97 -6.03
CA ASN A 455 14.81 -5.22 -5.01
C ASN A 455 14.70 -3.73 -5.38
N PRO A 456 14.14 -3.39 -6.56
CA PRO A 456 13.99 -2.02 -7.02
C PRO A 456 13.02 -1.21 -6.14
N PRO A 457 13.03 0.14 -6.21
CA PRO A 457 12.11 1.00 -5.46
C PRO A 457 10.63 0.61 -5.57
N ALA A 458 10.19 0.13 -6.73
CA ALA A 458 8.82 -0.31 -6.96
C ALA A 458 8.37 -1.45 -6.01
N LYS A 459 9.32 -2.25 -5.47
CA LYS A 459 9.02 -3.32 -4.51
C LYS A 459 8.59 -2.82 -3.13
N ALA A 460 8.72 -1.54 -2.85
CA ALA A 460 8.15 -0.93 -1.66
C ALA A 460 6.72 -0.37 -1.88
N PHE A 461 6.14 -0.57 -3.08
CA PHE A 461 4.82 -0.08 -3.46
C PHE A 461 4.01 -1.12 -4.25
N ASP A 462 4.37 -2.40 -4.16
CA ASP A 462 3.71 -3.47 -4.93
C ASP A 462 2.57 -4.17 -4.17
N GLY A 463 2.22 -3.68 -2.98
CA GLY A 463 1.16 -4.25 -2.14
C GLY A 463 1.56 -5.55 -1.43
N SER A 464 2.83 -5.95 -1.46
CA SER A 464 3.32 -7.19 -0.87
C SER A 464 4.27 -6.95 0.30
N TYR A 465 3.91 -7.41 1.48
CA TYR A 465 4.82 -7.40 2.65
C TYR A 465 5.95 -8.44 2.57
N GLN A 466 6.02 -9.24 1.51
CA GLN A 466 7.05 -10.27 1.32
C GLN A 466 8.16 -9.82 0.36
N THR A 467 7.98 -8.70 -0.32
CA THR A 467 8.96 -8.05 -1.19
C THR A 467 9.52 -6.81 -0.50
N SER A 468 10.61 -6.27 -1.00
CA SER A 468 11.18 -5.05 -0.43
C SER A 468 12.04 -4.28 -1.42
N PHE A 469 12.12 -2.97 -1.23
CA PHE A 469 13.23 -2.16 -1.74
C PHE A 469 14.46 -2.36 -0.85
N SER A 470 15.62 -2.57 -1.45
CA SER A 470 16.90 -2.47 -0.75
C SER A 470 18.01 -1.99 -1.68
N ALA A 471 18.90 -1.13 -1.17
CA ALA A 471 20.06 -0.63 -1.92
C ALA A 471 21.12 -1.73 -2.14
N ILE A 472 21.85 -1.66 -3.28
CA ILE A 472 22.74 -2.75 -3.72
C ILE A 472 24.03 -2.88 -2.92
N GLU A 473 24.73 -1.80 -2.59
CA GLU A 473 26.16 -1.94 -2.39
C GLU A 473 26.77 -1.21 -1.19
N ASP A 474 26.04 -0.42 -0.44
CA ASP A 474 26.68 0.31 0.63
C ASP A 474 25.83 0.38 1.89
N TYR A 475 26.17 -0.49 2.85
CA TYR A 475 25.60 -0.54 4.19
C TYR A 475 25.61 0.78 4.95
N LYS A 476 26.13 1.87 4.34
CA LYS A 476 26.46 3.12 5.02
C LYS A 476 25.88 4.36 4.39
N LYS A 477 25.03 4.27 3.36
CA LYS A 477 24.51 5.47 2.70
C LYS A 477 23.22 5.95 3.36
N TRP A 478 23.41 6.61 4.45
CA TRP A 478 22.40 7.44 5.10
C TRP A 478 22.81 8.93 4.98
N PRO A 479 21.89 9.87 4.79
CA PRO A 479 20.45 9.65 4.53
C PRO A 479 20.17 9.22 3.08
N PHE A 480 18.96 8.71 2.83
CA PHE A 480 18.46 8.46 1.48
C PHE A 480 16.99 8.86 1.39
N TYR A 481 16.47 8.98 0.16
CA TYR A 481 15.03 9.06 -0.04
C TYR A 481 14.51 7.89 -0.88
N LEU A 482 13.25 7.54 -0.62
CA LEU A 482 12.39 6.71 -1.44
C LEU A 482 11.19 7.55 -1.84
N GLN A 483 10.86 7.60 -3.14
CA GLN A 483 9.84 8.46 -3.69
C GLN A 483 8.90 7.66 -4.59
N VAL A 484 7.62 8.02 -4.56
CA VAL A 484 6.59 7.53 -5.48
C VAL A 484 5.93 8.71 -6.18
N ASP A 485 5.62 8.55 -7.48
CA ASP A 485 4.78 9.43 -8.26
C ASP A 485 3.36 8.84 -8.31
N LEU A 486 2.40 9.50 -7.69
CA LEU A 486 0.99 9.07 -7.70
C LEU A 486 0.31 9.31 -9.06
N GLU A 487 1.08 9.86 -10.04
CA GLU A 487 0.67 10.21 -11.41
C GLU A 487 -0.39 11.31 -11.50
N ARG A 488 -0.99 11.70 -10.38
CA ARG A 488 -1.97 12.78 -10.26
C ARG A 488 -1.89 13.44 -8.89
N VAL A 489 -2.39 14.65 -8.77
CA VAL A 489 -2.50 15.33 -7.48
C VAL A 489 -3.61 14.68 -6.67
N CYS A 490 -3.29 14.26 -5.46
CA CYS A 490 -4.20 13.61 -4.53
C CYS A 490 -4.27 14.36 -3.21
N ASN A 491 -5.41 14.33 -2.54
CA ASN A 491 -5.55 14.71 -1.15
C ASN A 491 -5.07 13.53 -0.30
N LEU A 492 -4.01 13.71 0.47
CA LEU A 492 -3.45 12.66 1.30
C LEU A 492 -4.15 12.59 2.65
N SER A 493 -4.33 11.39 3.19
CA SER A 493 -5.00 11.18 4.47
C SER A 493 -4.21 10.30 5.45
N ASN A 494 -3.48 9.30 4.94
CA ASN A 494 -2.70 8.38 5.78
C ASN A 494 -1.51 7.80 5.00
N ILE A 495 -0.46 7.44 5.73
CA ILE A 495 0.66 6.64 5.23
C ILE A 495 0.91 5.48 6.18
N GLN A 496 1.13 4.30 5.61
CA GLN A 496 1.58 3.12 6.33
C GLN A 496 2.96 2.72 5.81
N THR A 497 3.90 2.48 6.71
CA THR A 497 5.28 2.12 6.36
C THR A 497 5.69 0.85 7.06
N SER A 498 6.20 -0.12 6.29
CA SER A 498 6.74 -1.38 6.79
C SER A 498 8.25 -1.44 6.57
N TRP A 499 8.99 -1.64 7.65
CA TRP A 499 10.44 -1.57 7.70
C TRP A 499 11.05 -2.90 8.10
N TYR A 500 12.30 -3.11 7.69
CA TYR A 500 13.10 -4.19 8.25
C TYR A 500 13.43 -3.91 9.71
N ILE A 501 13.23 -4.91 10.57
CA ILE A 501 13.71 -4.91 11.96
C ILE A 501 14.54 -6.15 12.22
N CYS A 502 15.48 -6.04 13.15
CA CYS A 502 16.27 -7.18 13.59
C CYS A 502 15.51 -7.98 14.65
N LYS A 503 15.48 -9.29 14.49
CA LYS A 503 14.81 -10.20 15.43
C LYS A 503 15.29 -9.98 16.88
N GLY A 504 14.33 -9.85 17.80
CA GLY A 504 14.61 -9.74 19.24
C GLY A 504 15.33 -8.45 19.63
N SER A 505 15.12 -7.36 18.89
CA SER A 505 15.73 -6.07 19.17
C SER A 505 14.77 -4.92 18.96
N GLU A 506 15.07 -3.79 19.57
CA GLU A 506 14.44 -2.53 19.22
C GLU A 506 14.91 -2.13 17.81
N GLY A 507 13.96 -1.83 16.93
CA GLY A 507 14.25 -1.37 15.59
C GLY A 507 13.32 -0.19 15.26
N TYR A 508 13.90 0.94 14.89
CA TYR A 508 13.12 2.10 14.44
C TYR A 508 13.93 2.95 13.46
N TYR A 509 13.19 3.71 12.65
CA TYR A 509 13.76 4.56 11.61
C TYR A 509 13.42 6.02 11.90
N ALA A 510 14.42 6.90 11.73
CA ALA A 510 14.23 8.34 11.77
C ALA A 510 14.00 8.85 10.34
N TYR A 511 12.82 9.38 10.06
CA TYR A 511 12.45 9.82 8.71
C TYR A 511 11.48 11.00 8.71
N THR A 512 11.40 11.70 7.58
CA THR A 512 10.33 12.65 7.28
C THR A 512 9.57 12.18 6.06
N VAL A 513 8.30 12.58 5.96
CA VAL A 513 7.51 12.45 4.73
C VAL A 513 7.30 13.85 4.16
N GLU A 514 7.60 14.01 2.89
CA GLU A 514 7.39 15.24 2.14
C GLU A 514 6.47 14.99 0.95
N GLY A 515 5.62 15.97 0.65
CA GLY A 515 4.75 15.96 -0.51
C GLY A 515 5.06 17.12 -1.45
N SER A 516 4.87 16.89 -2.74
CA SER A 516 4.99 17.90 -3.78
C SER A 516 3.93 17.68 -4.86
N THR A 517 3.37 18.78 -5.39
CA THR A 517 2.45 18.72 -6.52
C THR A 517 3.17 18.83 -7.87
N ASP A 518 4.39 19.37 -7.89
CA ASP A 518 5.18 19.69 -9.08
C ASP A 518 6.53 18.95 -9.17
N GLY A 519 6.93 18.23 -8.11
CA GLY A 519 8.22 17.55 -8.01
C GLY A 519 9.40 18.48 -7.65
N GLU A 520 9.18 19.78 -7.57
CA GLU A 520 10.22 20.79 -7.27
C GLU A 520 10.04 21.41 -5.89
N ASN A 521 8.82 21.78 -5.53
CA ASN A 521 8.50 22.44 -4.27
C ASN A 521 7.97 21.40 -3.29
N TRP A 522 8.73 21.15 -2.21
CA TRP A 522 8.45 20.11 -1.24
C TRP A 522 7.96 20.68 0.08
N THR A 523 6.87 20.13 0.58
CA THR A 523 6.30 20.46 1.89
C THR A 523 6.43 19.26 2.82
N LYS A 524 6.97 19.48 4.02
CA LYS A 524 7.03 18.42 5.02
C LYS A 524 5.64 18.13 5.58
N LEU A 525 5.20 16.88 5.47
CA LEU A 525 3.89 16.39 5.90
C LEU A 525 3.97 15.65 7.24
N LEU A 526 5.11 14.99 7.52
CA LEU A 526 5.31 14.19 8.72
C LEU A 526 6.77 14.24 9.16
N ASP A 527 7.01 14.19 10.48
CA ASP A 527 8.36 14.17 11.07
C ASP A 527 8.48 13.12 12.17
N HIS A 528 9.19 12.04 11.87
CA HIS A 528 9.59 10.98 12.79
C HIS A 528 11.10 11.01 13.09
N THR A 529 11.72 12.19 13.10
CA THR A 529 13.18 12.30 13.36
C THR A 529 13.53 12.39 14.84
N ASP A 530 12.57 12.76 15.70
CA ASP A 530 12.78 12.80 17.15
C ASP A 530 12.61 11.40 17.75
N THR A 531 13.71 10.66 17.81
CA THR A 531 13.74 9.31 18.40
C THR A 531 13.98 9.31 19.90
N SER A 532 14.09 10.50 20.54
CA SER A 532 14.27 10.65 21.98
C SER A 532 12.97 10.51 22.77
N LYS A 533 11.84 10.80 22.14
CA LYS A 533 10.52 10.63 22.75
C LYS A 533 10.12 9.17 22.72
N GLU A 534 9.71 8.68 23.88
CA GLU A 534 9.29 7.31 24.10
C GLU A 534 8.24 6.84 23.09
N VAL A 535 8.33 5.58 22.72
CA VAL A 535 7.25 4.74 22.17
C VAL A 535 6.54 5.26 20.91
N VAL A 536 6.08 6.51 20.89
CA VAL A 536 5.29 7.08 19.78
C VAL A 536 6.14 7.30 18.52
N SER A 537 7.43 7.57 18.68
CA SER A 537 8.37 7.75 17.57
C SER A 537 9.12 6.47 17.18
N LYS A 538 9.02 5.39 17.97
CA LYS A 538 9.68 4.12 17.71
C LYS A 538 8.82 3.26 16.80
N THR A 539 9.29 3.02 15.62
CA THR A 539 8.54 2.35 14.56
C THR A 539 8.63 0.83 14.61
N TYR A 540 9.05 0.19 15.57
CA TYR A 540 9.14 -1.29 15.70
C TYR A 540 8.74 -2.11 14.44
N GLY A 541 9.14 -1.62 13.25
CA GLY A 541 8.90 -2.24 11.97
C GLY A 541 7.61 -1.87 11.25
N PHE A 542 6.73 -1.05 11.85
CA PHE A 542 5.51 -0.57 11.19
C PHE A 542 4.99 0.73 11.81
N ASN A 543 4.54 1.64 10.95
CA ASN A 543 3.81 2.85 11.34
C ASN A 543 2.57 3.04 10.49
N SER A 544 1.55 3.64 11.10
CA SER A 544 0.36 4.17 10.40
C SER A 544 0.11 5.58 10.89
N ASP A 545 0.35 6.56 10.04
CA ASP A 545 0.32 7.98 10.39
C ASP A 545 -0.68 8.76 9.56
N MET A 546 -1.35 9.71 10.21
CA MET A 546 -2.20 10.67 9.51
C MET A 546 -1.35 11.59 8.66
N LEU A 547 -1.79 11.83 7.44
CA LEU A 547 -1.29 12.88 6.56
C LEU A 547 -2.38 13.91 6.30
N SER A 548 -1.96 15.12 5.96
CA SER A 548 -2.85 16.15 5.44
C SER A 548 -2.10 16.98 4.41
N GLY A 549 -2.73 17.26 3.29
CA GLY A 549 -2.16 18.05 2.21
C GLY A 549 -2.41 17.44 0.85
N LYS A 550 -2.05 18.18 -0.20
CA LYS A 550 -2.13 17.72 -1.59
C LYS A 550 -0.72 17.38 -2.10
N ALA A 551 -0.58 16.24 -2.77
CA ALA A 551 0.66 15.87 -3.44
C ALA A 551 0.40 14.97 -4.64
N ARG A 552 1.25 15.07 -5.67
CA ARG A 552 1.46 14.08 -6.71
C ARG A 552 2.67 13.21 -6.36
N PHE A 553 3.73 13.83 -5.88
CA PHE A 553 4.96 13.13 -5.48
C PHE A 553 5.00 13.05 -3.96
N VAL A 554 5.25 11.84 -3.43
CA VAL A 554 5.46 11.63 -2.00
C VAL A 554 6.83 11.04 -1.79
N ARG A 555 7.61 11.64 -0.89
CA ARG A 555 8.99 11.26 -0.60
C ARG A 555 9.18 10.95 0.87
N LEU A 556 9.72 9.77 1.15
CA LEU A 556 10.24 9.40 2.46
C LEU A 556 11.74 9.73 2.50
N ASN A 557 12.13 10.71 3.30
CA ASN A 557 13.53 11.03 3.55
C ASN A 557 13.98 10.32 4.82
N VAL A 558 14.69 9.22 4.67
CA VAL A 558 15.14 8.38 5.78
C VAL A 558 16.53 8.84 6.22
N LYS A 559 16.63 9.32 7.47
CA LYS A 559 17.87 9.89 8.01
C LYS A 559 18.78 8.84 8.62
N SER A 560 18.21 7.92 9.37
CA SER A 560 18.96 6.87 10.06
C SER A 560 18.04 5.72 10.48
N ALA A 561 18.65 4.61 10.87
CA ALA A 561 17.95 3.51 11.53
C ALA A 561 18.68 3.13 12.82
N THR A 562 17.92 2.79 13.86
CA THR A 562 18.42 2.10 15.04
C THR A 562 17.99 0.64 14.96
N LEU A 563 18.95 -0.26 14.88
CA LEU A 563 18.74 -1.69 14.84
C LEU A 563 19.61 -2.34 15.91
N GLN A 564 19.06 -3.32 16.63
CA GLN A 564 19.76 -3.98 17.74
C GLN A 564 20.23 -3.01 18.84
N ASN A 565 19.41 -2.00 19.15
CA ASN A 565 19.73 -0.99 20.16
C ASN A 565 21.01 -0.19 19.85
N ASN A 566 21.47 -0.18 18.60
CA ASN A 566 22.65 0.56 18.15
C ASN A 566 22.23 1.60 17.10
N PRO A 567 22.26 2.92 17.43
CA PRO A 567 21.84 3.98 16.51
C PRO A 567 22.74 4.16 15.29
N THR A 568 23.89 3.51 15.27
CA THR A 568 24.84 3.57 14.16
C THR A 568 25.09 2.20 13.55
N ASN A 569 24.15 1.27 13.71
CA ASN A 569 24.30 -0.07 13.19
C ASN A 569 24.23 -0.08 11.66
N ASN A 570 25.39 -0.01 11.04
CA ASN A 570 25.58 0.00 9.59
C ASN A 570 25.64 -1.38 8.95
N TRP A 571 25.16 -2.40 9.64
CA TRP A 571 25.25 -3.80 9.19
C TRP A 571 24.18 -4.19 8.19
N TYR A 572 23.15 -3.37 8.07
CA TYR A 572 22.00 -3.63 7.23
C TYR A 572 21.90 -2.61 6.11
N ASN A 573 21.58 -3.08 4.91
CA ASN A 573 21.15 -2.20 3.84
C ASN A 573 19.84 -1.51 4.24
N PRO A 574 19.65 -0.25 3.87
CA PRO A 574 18.35 0.38 3.94
C PRO A 574 17.31 -0.51 3.25
N THR A 575 16.34 -0.99 4.01
CA THR A 575 15.33 -1.93 3.51
C THR A 575 13.94 -1.47 3.94
N VAL A 576 13.09 -1.25 2.94
CA VAL A 576 11.67 -0.87 3.09
C VAL A 576 10.82 -1.96 2.46
N TYR A 577 9.95 -2.59 3.24
CA TYR A 577 9.11 -3.67 2.72
C TYR A 577 7.91 -3.13 1.95
N GLU A 578 7.13 -2.24 2.57
CA GLU A 578 5.93 -1.72 1.92
C GLU A 578 5.61 -0.31 2.41
N VAL A 579 5.16 0.55 1.50
CA VAL A 579 4.67 1.90 1.77
C VAL A 579 3.31 2.06 1.10
N LYS A 580 2.26 2.12 1.91
CA LYS A 580 0.90 2.37 1.45
C LYS A 580 0.53 3.83 1.74
N ILE A 581 0.12 4.57 0.73
CA ILE A 581 -0.33 5.95 0.84
C ILE A 581 -1.81 5.98 0.49
N PHE A 582 -2.61 6.51 1.40
CA PHE A 582 -4.06 6.58 1.27
C PHE A 582 -4.54 8.02 1.14
N GLY A 583 -5.68 8.17 0.47
CA GLY A 583 -6.29 9.47 0.26
C GLY A 583 -7.45 9.40 -0.71
N SER A 584 -7.67 10.49 -1.40
CA SER A 584 -8.62 10.59 -2.50
C SER A 584 -8.03 11.39 -3.64
N GLU A 585 -8.50 11.15 -4.84
CA GLU A 585 -8.17 12.00 -5.95
C GLU A 585 -8.55 13.45 -5.61
N ALA A 586 -7.63 14.38 -5.76
CA ALA A 586 -8.01 15.78 -5.72
C ALA A 586 -8.88 16.05 -6.93
N GLY A 587 -10.02 16.74 -6.75
CA GLY A 587 -10.83 17.16 -7.89
C GLY A 587 -9.98 17.86 -8.98
N PRO A 588 -10.47 18.16 -10.17
CA PRO A 588 -9.68 18.55 -11.31
C PRO A 588 -8.52 19.44 -10.90
N ALA A 589 -7.30 18.97 -11.15
CA ALA A 589 -6.09 19.68 -10.77
C ALA A 589 -6.16 21.06 -11.42
N ASP A 590 -5.80 22.09 -10.68
CA ASP A 590 -5.42 23.35 -11.32
C ASP A 590 -4.50 23.01 -12.49
N ALA A 591 -4.79 23.54 -13.68
CA ALA A 591 -4.03 23.24 -14.89
C ALA A 591 -2.51 23.30 -14.59
N PRO A 592 -1.71 22.35 -15.08
CA PRO A 592 -0.30 22.28 -14.69
C PRO A 592 0.37 23.62 -14.99
N LYS A 593 1.00 24.20 -13.95
CA LYS A 593 1.61 25.53 -14.06
C LYS A 593 2.97 25.40 -14.77
N PRO A 594 3.16 26.01 -15.96
CA PRO A 594 4.43 25.95 -16.65
C PRO A 594 5.50 26.83 -15.98
N ALA A 595 6.76 26.45 -16.13
CA ALA A 595 7.90 27.28 -15.72
C ALA A 595 8.06 28.52 -16.62
N ALA A 596 7.69 28.41 -17.90
CA ALA A 596 7.60 29.52 -18.85
C ALA A 596 6.49 29.21 -19.88
N ALA A 597 5.72 30.23 -20.30
CA ALA A 597 4.65 30.06 -21.28
C ALA A 597 4.48 31.30 -22.17
N TYR A 598 4.18 31.09 -23.46
CA TYR A 598 4.07 32.16 -24.46
C TYR A 598 2.94 31.83 -25.45
N ASN A 599 1.92 32.69 -25.54
CA ASN A 599 0.82 32.57 -26.48
C ASN A 599 0.82 33.63 -27.59
N PHE A 600 1.83 34.54 -27.61
CA PHE A 600 2.08 35.59 -28.60
C PHE A 600 1.00 36.65 -28.74
N GLU A 601 -0.10 36.60 -28.03
CA GLU A 601 -1.21 37.58 -28.11
C GLU A 601 -0.83 38.98 -27.57
N GLN A 602 0.08 39.03 -26.60
CA GLN A 602 0.57 40.24 -25.99
C GLN A 602 2.07 40.42 -26.32
N SER A 603 2.36 40.84 -27.55
CA SER A 603 3.76 41.08 -27.98
C SER A 603 4.11 42.56 -28.03
N SER A 604 5.35 42.91 -27.66
CA SER A 604 5.92 44.22 -27.82
C SER A 604 7.32 44.15 -28.46
N GLY A 605 7.40 44.37 -29.75
CA GLY A 605 8.69 44.41 -30.47
C GLY A 605 9.43 43.07 -30.48
N SER A 606 10.70 43.07 -30.03
CA SER A 606 11.57 41.87 -30.03
C SER A 606 11.52 41.07 -28.74
N SER A 607 10.57 41.34 -27.84
CA SER A 607 10.37 40.61 -26.58
C SER A 607 8.93 40.17 -26.43
N ILE A 608 8.71 38.93 -25.97
CA ILE A 608 7.40 38.34 -25.72
C ILE A 608 7.26 38.11 -24.20
N ALA A 609 6.15 38.57 -23.64
CA ALA A 609 5.87 38.41 -22.23
C ALA A 609 5.63 36.95 -21.87
N ASP A 610 6.10 36.55 -20.67
CA ASP A 610 5.88 35.23 -20.07
C ASP A 610 4.50 35.18 -19.38
N MET A 611 3.62 34.32 -19.86
CA MET A 611 2.28 34.13 -19.35
C MET A 611 2.25 33.20 -18.10
N SER A 612 3.35 32.53 -17.77
CA SER A 612 3.42 31.66 -16.56
C SER A 612 3.42 32.45 -15.24
N GLY A 613 3.65 33.77 -15.32
CA GLY A 613 3.84 34.66 -14.16
C GLY A 613 5.25 34.58 -13.54
N SER A 614 6.19 33.87 -14.18
CA SER A 614 7.58 33.74 -13.69
C SER A 614 8.51 34.86 -14.18
N GLY A 615 8.04 35.76 -15.06
CA GLY A 615 8.78 36.92 -15.58
C GLY A 615 9.92 36.52 -16.53
N ARG A 616 9.81 35.41 -17.23
CA ARG A 616 10.80 34.84 -18.15
C ARG A 616 10.54 35.25 -19.57
N GLU A 617 10.87 36.45 -19.95
CA GLU A 617 10.64 36.97 -21.31
C GLU A 617 11.37 36.15 -22.39
N LEU A 618 10.67 35.88 -23.52
CA LEU A 618 11.23 35.29 -24.73
C LEU A 618 11.77 36.41 -25.64
N LYS A 619 13.00 36.29 -26.12
CA LYS A 619 13.66 37.27 -27.00
C LYS A 619 13.69 36.75 -28.43
N LEU A 620 13.33 37.63 -29.40
CA LEU A 620 13.33 37.34 -30.83
C LEU A 620 14.60 37.86 -31.51
N PHE A 621 15.09 37.11 -32.50
CA PHE A 621 16.31 37.44 -33.27
C PHE A 621 16.06 37.23 -34.77
N GLY A 622 16.81 37.94 -35.63
CA GLY A 622 16.67 37.90 -37.07
C GLY A 622 15.30 38.43 -37.53
N ASP A 623 14.72 37.77 -38.53
CA ASP A 623 13.42 38.07 -39.09
C ASP A 623 12.27 37.31 -38.39
N THR A 624 12.57 36.69 -37.21
CA THR A 624 11.54 36.06 -36.38
C THR A 624 10.59 37.12 -35.84
N ALA A 625 9.30 36.97 -36.09
CA ALA A 625 8.30 37.96 -35.74
C ALA A 625 6.92 37.32 -35.44
N VAL A 626 6.15 38.01 -34.62
CA VAL A 626 4.73 37.72 -34.44
C VAL A 626 3.95 38.13 -35.70
N THR A 627 3.11 37.25 -36.19
CA THR A 627 2.27 37.47 -37.37
C THR A 627 0.86 36.91 -37.14
N GLN A 628 -0.10 37.36 -37.92
CA GLN A 628 -1.48 36.86 -37.88
C GLN A 628 -1.61 35.55 -38.68
N ASP A 629 -2.21 34.53 -38.04
CA ASP A 629 -2.71 33.30 -38.68
C ASP A 629 -4.21 33.30 -38.65
N ALA A 630 -4.85 32.87 -39.72
CA ALA A 630 -6.31 32.91 -39.85
C ALA A 630 -7.06 31.98 -38.87
N GLN A 631 -6.42 30.96 -38.34
CA GLN A 631 -7.00 29.95 -37.46
C GLN A 631 -6.62 30.14 -35.97
N ARG A 632 -5.48 30.83 -35.70
CA ARG A 632 -4.90 30.86 -34.36
C ARG A 632 -4.63 32.25 -33.79
N GLY A 633 -4.99 33.31 -34.52
CA GLY A 633 -4.67 34.67 -34.07
C GLY A 633 -3.17 35.02 -34.25
N ASN A 634 -2.53 35.49 -33.21
CA ASN A 634 -1.10 35.83 -33.26
C ASN A 634 -0.22 34.59 -33.04
N VAL A 635 0.67 34.33 -33.98
CA VAL A 635 1.63 33.21 -33.95
C VAL A 635 3.07 33.67 -34.19
N LEU A 636 4.04 32.93 -33.73
CA LEU A 636 5.46 33.23 -33.97
C LEU A 636 5.91 32.59 -35.30
N ARG A 637 6.33 33.43 -36.26
CA ARG A 637 6.82 33.00 -37.59
C ARG A 637 8.34 32.97 -37.62
N PHE A 638 8.91 31.94 -38.22
CA PHE A 638 10.31 31.73 -38.50
C PHE A 638 10.55 31.67 -40.02
N GLY A 639 11.56 32.39 -40.50
CA GLY A 639 11.87 32.54 -41.93
C GLY A 639 12.78 31.45 -42.47
N GLY A 640 13.45 30.65 -41.66
CA GLY A 640 14.35 29.58 -42.06
C GLY A 640 15.83 29.97 -42.13
N SER A 641 16.21 31.23 -41.87
CA SER A 641 17.61 31.59 -41.69
C SER A 641 18.15 31.09 -40.34
N ALA A 642 19.43 30.77 -40.26
CA ALA A 642 20.12 30.45 -39.02
C ALA A 642 20.11 31.60 -38.00
N ASP A 643 19.83 32.82 -38.47
CA ASP A 643 19.69 33.97 -37.60
C ASP A 643 18.27 34.22 -37.12
N ASP A 644 17.29 33.50 -37.65
CA ASP A 644 15.85 33.59 -37.29
C ASP A 644 15.56 32.62 -36.14
N TYR A 645 15.57 33.08 -34.91
CA TYR A 645 15.32 32.25 -33.75
C TYR A 645 14.72 33.04 -32.60
N ALA A 646 14.23 32.31 -31.60
CA ALA A 646 13.86 32.89 -30.32
C ALA A 646 14.63 32.22 -29.17
N ALA A 647 14.94 32.98 -28.13
CA ALA A 647 15.69 32.51 -26.98
C ALA A 647 14.90 32.72 -25.69
N LEU A 648 14.67 31.62 -24.96
CA LEU A 648 14.17 31.63 -23.61
C LEU A 648 15.32 32.00 -22.64
N PRO A 649 15.05 32.41 -21.39
CA PRO A 649 16.08 32.64 -20.40
C PRO A 649 17.02 31.43 -20.21
N SER A 650 18.31 31.69 -20.20
CA SER A 650 19.30 30.62 -19.95
C SER A 650 19.12 30.02 -18.56
N GLY A 651 19.43 28.72 -18.44
CA GLY A 651 19.31 27.98 -17.20
C GLY A 651 17.89 27.47 -16.92
N LEU A 652 16.92 27.71 -17.80
CA LEU A 652 15.53 27.27 -17.60
C LEU A 652 15.40 25.74 -17.39
N LEU A 653 16.26 24.92 -18.00
CA LEU A 653 16.31 23.47 -17.87
C LEU A 653 17.55 22.96 -17.10
N ASP A 654 18.28 23.82 -16.42
CA ASP A 654 19.42 23.39 -15.59
C ASP A 654 18.97 22.34 -14.55
N GLN A 655 19.76 21.27 -14.41
CA GLN A 655 19.53 20.18 -13.46
C GLN A 655 18.25 19.37 -13.72
N CYS A 656 17.49 19.61 -14.81
CA CYS A 656 16.29 18.84 -15.13
C CYS A 656 16.65 17.44 -15.65
N ARG A 657 16.17 16.42 -14.96
CA ARG A 657 16.14 15.04 -15.46
C ARG A 657 14.78 14.69 -16.06
N GLU A 658 13.77 15.44 -15.68
CA GLU A 658 12.40 15.34 -16.17
C GLU A 658 11.95 16.70 -16.65
N TYR A 659 11.31 16.75 -17.80
CA TYR A 659 10.75 17.98 -18.35
C TYR A 659 9.70 17.69 -19.42
N THR A 660 8.85 18.67 -19.66
CA THR A 660 7.88 18.61 -20.76
C THR A 660 7.94 19.91 -21.56
N ILE A 661 7.94 19.79 -22.86
CA ILE A 661 7.83 20.90 -23.79
C ILE A 661 6.55 20.75 -24.57
N CYS A 662 5.66 21.72 -24.46
CA CYS A 662 4.42 21.78 -25.24
C CYS A 662 4.50 22.94 -26.24
N MET A 663 3.94 22.75 -27.43
CA MET A 663 3.75 23.81 -28.42
C MET A 663 2.76 23.39 -29.49
N ASP A 664 2.06 24.36 -30.04
CA ASP A 664 1.40 24.19 -31.31
C ASP A 664 2.40 24.55 -32.43
N ALA A 665 2.52 23.71 -33.43
CA ALA A 665 3.48 23.93 -34.52
C ALA A 665 2.92 23.53 -35.88
N LYS A 666 3.34 24.30 -36.91
CA LYS A 666 3.10 24.02 -38.30
C LYS A 666 4.39 24.28 -39.09
N SER A 667 4.96 23.24 -39.66
CA SER A 667 6.27 23.31 -40.32
C SER A 667 6.18 23.43 -41.82
N SER A 668 7.01 24.29 -42.38
CA SER A 668 7.34 24.29 -43.81
C SER A 668 8.80 23.83 -44.10
N SER A 669 9.49 23.36 -43.05
CA SER A 669 10.89 22.95 -43.13
C SER A 669 11.06 21.45 -43.33
N ASP A 670 12.11 21.04 -44.04
CA ASP A 670 12.53 19.65 -44.28
C ASP A 670 14.07 19.49 -44.28
N GLY A 671 14.77 20.29 -43.52
CA GLY A 671 16.23 20.26 -43.46
C GLY A 671 16.81 19.94 -42.07
N ASN A 672 18.09 20.16 -41.92
CA ASN A 672 18.78 20.11 -40.62
C ASN A 672 18.53 21.41 -39.86
N PHE A 673 17.72 21.33 -38.82
CA PHE A 673 17.37 22.44 -37.93
C PHE A 673 16.81 21.89 -36.64
N PHE A 674 16.72 22.74 -35.61
CA PHE A 674 16.06 22.38 -34.33
C PHE A 674 14.84 23.26 -34.15
N THR A 675 13.67 22.67 -33.96
CA THR A 675 12.46 23.42 -33.60
C THR A 675 12.57 23.91 -32.16
N PHE A 676 13.09 23.04 -31.28
CA PHE A 676 13.43 23.31 -29.89
C PHE A 676 14.80 22.74 -29.59
N ALA A 677 15.63 23.47 -28.87
CA ALA A 677 16.92 23.00 -28.38
C ALA A 677 17.24 23.52 -26.99
N ALA A 678 17.89 22.68 -26.19
CA ALA A 678 18.46 23.05 -24.90
C ALA A 678 19.88 22.47 -24.78
N GLY A 679 20.86 23.25 -24.37
CA GLY A 679 22.24 22.79 -24.29
C GLY A 679 23.25 23.88 -24.13
N GLN A 680 24.53 23.52 -24.19
CA GLN A 680 25.67 24.45 -24.13
C GLN A 680 26.20 24.82 -25.53
N ASP A 681 26.45 23.80 -26.35
CA ASP A 681 27.09 23.91 -27.66
C ASP A 681 26.84 22.64 -28.49
N GLU A 682 27.50 22.47 -29.62
CA GLU A 682 27.40 21.29 -30.50
C GLU A 682 27.90 19.96 -29.90
N ASN A 683 28.42 19.98 -28.68
CA ASN A 683 28.86 18.77 -27.96
C ASN A 683 27.83 18.28 -26.94
N LYS A 684 27.02 19.19 -26.39
CA LYS A 684 26.12 18.91 -25.27
C LYS A 684 24.76 19.57 -25.50
N TYR A 685 23.81 18.81 -25.99
CA TYR A 685 22.47 19.31 -26.29
C TYR A 685 21.40 18.24 -26.23
N ALA A 686 20.17 18.68 -26.07
CA ALA A 686 18.95 17.97 -26.37
C ALA A 686 18.13 18.81 -27.37
N PHE A 687 17.54 18.18 -28.37
CA PHE A 687 16.68 18.88 -29.33
C PHE A 687 15.54 18.00 -29.79
N PHE A 688 14.49 18.63 -30.26
CA PHE A 688 13.61 18.01 -31.24
C PHE A 688 13.38 18.90 -32.45
N LYS A 689 13.07 18.26 -33.55
CA LYS A 689 12.64 18.92 -34.78
C LYS A 689 11.27 18.39 -35.22
N ILE A 690 10.41 19.31 -35.66
CA ILE A 690 9.14 19.04 -36.28
C ILE A 690 9.32 19.41 -37.76
N ALA A 691 9.59 18.41 -38.61
CA ALA A 691 9.74 18.56 -40.03
C ALA A 691 8.39 18.35 -40.76
N LYS A 692 8.33 18.54 -42.05
CA LYS A 692 7.12 18.33 -42.86
C LYS A 692 6.58 16.91 -42.77
N ASP A 693 7.47 15.92 -42.66
CA ASP A 693 7.18 14.49 -42.81
C ASP A 693 7.60 13.63 -41.61
N HIS A 694 8.22 14.24 -40.57
CA HIS A 694 8.67 13.50 -39.38
C HIS A 694 8.94 14.38 -38.18
N PHE A 695 8.92 13.73 -37.01
CA PHE A 695 9.46 14.24 -35.75
C PHE A 695 10.77 13.50 -35.43
N ARG A 696 11.76 14.21 -34.89
CA ARG A 696 13.00 13.62 -34.38
C ARG A 696 13.41 14.30 -33.05
N PHE A 697 13.68 13.51 -32.05
CA PHE A 697 14.32 13.94 -30.80
C PHE A 697 15.65 13.26 -30.63
N GLN A 698 16.66 13.99 -30.18
CA GLN A 698 17.95 13.44 -29.76
C GLN A 698 18.50 14.21 -28.58
N THR A 699 19.29 13.50 -27.73
CA THR A 699 20.07 14.08 -26.65
C THR A 699 21.47 13.50 -26.60
N THR A 700 22.45 14.29 -26.22
CA THR A 700 23.88 13.92 -26.21
C THR A 700 24.71 14.80 -25.27
N VAL A 701 25.79 14.23 -24.76
CA VAL A 701 26.92 14.95 -24.11
C VAL A 701 28.24 14.71 -24.83
N ASN A 702 28.17 14.14 -26.06
CA ASN A 702 29.34 13.77 -26.87
C ASN A 702 29.07 13.94 -28.38
N THR A 703 28.76 15.15 -28.82
CA THR A 703 28.47 15.50 -30.20
C THR A 703 27.33 14.64 -30.82
N TRP A 704 27.07 14.82 -32.13
CA TRP A 704 26.09 14.00 -32.88
C TRP A 704 26.38 12.47 -32.86
N LYS A 705 27.63 12.07 -32.58
CA LYS A 705 28.04 10.66 -32.50
C LYS A 705 27.54 9.95 -31.27
N GLY A 706 27.19 10.70 -30.23
CA GLY A 706 26.64 10.17 -28.98
C GLY A 706 25.13 10.34 -28.86
N GLU A 707 24.44 10.73 -29.91
CA GLU A 707 22.97 10.94 -29.86
C GLU A 707 22.20 9.67 -29.55
N THR A 708 21.26 9.79 -28.59
CA THR A 708 20.22 8.80 -28.32
C THR A 708 18.86 9.49 -28.33
N GLY A 709 17.83 8.84 -28.83
CA GLY A 709 16.53 9.48 -28.93
C GLY A 709 15.52 8.66 -29.76
N LEU A 710 14.57 9.34 -30.38
CA LEU A 710 13.53 8.74 -31.20
C LEU A 710 13.31 9.49 -32.51
N ARG A 711 12.74 8.78 -33.50
CA ARG A 711 12.21 9.34 -34.72
C ARG A 711 10.90 8.65 -35.05
N THR A 712 9.92 9.43 -35.52
CA THR A 712 8.64 8.90 -36.04
C THR A 712 8.17 9.73 -37.22
N ASP A 713 7.47 9.08 -38.16
CA ASP A 713 6.85 9.78 -39.27
C ASP A 713 5.57 10.46 -38.81
N LEU A 714 5.33 11.69 -39.31
CA LEU A 714 4.12 12.46 -39.07
C LEU A 714 3.97 13.54 -40.14
N ASP A 715 2.74 14.09 -40.29
CA ASP A 715 2.50 15.24 -41.13
C ASP A 715 2.66 16.53 -40.33
N GLY A 716 3.81 17.14 -40.36
CA GLY A 716 4.09 18.43 -39.71
C GLY A 716 3.60 19.65 -40.50
N THR A 717 2.97 19.47 -41.69
CA THR A 717 2.51 20.60 -42.52
C THR A 717 1.18 21.20 -42.05
N GLN A 718 0.49 20.53 -41.13
CA GLN A 718 -0.72 21.00 -40.50
C GLN A 718 -0.44 21.47 -39.06
N TRP A 719 -1.35 22.28 -38.50
CA TRP A 719 -1.28 22.65 -37.11
C TRP A 719 -1.60 21.43 -36.24
N HIS A 720 -0.66 21.08 -35.33
CA HIS A 720 -0.84 20.09 -34.29
C HIS A 720 -0.35 20.61 -32.96
N HIS A 721 -0.94 20.13 -31.88
CA HIS A 721 -0.42 20.30 -30.54
C HIS A 721 0.59 19.18 -30.24
N TYR A 722 1.82 19.55 -29.97
CA TYR A 722 2.89 18.64 -29.61
C TYR A 722 3.18 18.79 -28.11
N ALA A 723 3.17 17.69 -27.36
CA ALA A 723 3.71 17.62 -26.03
C ALA A 723 4.81 16.54 -25.99
N PHE A 724 6.01 16.95 -25.71
CA PHE A 724 7.16 16.07 -25.59
C PHE A 724 7.56 15.91 -24.15
N VAL A 725 7.34 14.73 -23.56
CA VAL A 725 7.52 14.41 -22.15
C VAL A 725 8.78 13.55 -21.98
N VAL A 726 9.72 13.97 -21.15
CA VAL A 726 10.91 13.21 -20.76
C VAL A 726 10.83 12.87 -19.27
N SER A 727 10.98 11.59 -18.94
CA SER A 727 10.91 11.09 -17.55
C SER A 727 11.75 9.83 -17.39
N GLY A 728 12.56 9.77 -16.32
CA GLY A 728 13.22 8.54 -15.87
C GLY A 728 14.07 7.78 -16.89
N GLY A 729 14.65 8.48 -17.89
CA GLY A 729 15.40 7.83 -18.98
C GLY A 729 14.52 7.33 -20.14
N SER A 730 13.26 7.75 -20.20
CA SER A 730 12.31 7.55 -21.29
C SER A 730 11.79 8.88 -21.83
N ALA A 731 11.24 8.87 -23.05
CA ALA A 731 10.51 10.01 -23.58
C ALA A 731 9.32 9.56 -24.41
N VAL A 732 8.23 10.34 -24.31
CA VAL A 732 6.99 10.12 -25.07
C VAL A 732 6.64 11.38 -25.83
N LEU A 733 6.36 11.24 -27.13
CA LEU A 733 5.76 12.27 -27.96
C LEU A 733 4.24 12.08 -27.97
N TYR A 734 3.51 13.10 -27.60
CA TYR A 734 2.07 13.22 -27.81
C TYR A 734 1.81 14.18 -28.97
N VAL A 735 0.91 13.80 -29.84
CA VAL A 735 0.37 14.67 -30.90
C VAL A 735 -1.14 14.73 -30.68
N ASP A 736 -1.66 15.92 -30.56
CA ASP A 736 -3.08 16.15 -30.26
C ASP A 736 -3.59 15.34 -29.08
N GLY A 737 -2.77 15.31 -27.98
CA GLY A 737 -3.07 14.63 -26.73
C GLY A 737 -2.97 13.08 -26.78
N VAL A 738 -2.64 12.49 -27.95
CA VAL A 738 -2.52 11.05 -28.13
C VAL A 738 -1.04 10.65 -28.21
N PRO A 739 -0.58 9.60 -27.49
CA PRO A 739 0.78 9.11 -27.64
C PRO A 739 1.07 8.68 -29.09
N ALA A 740 2.07 9.29 -29.72
CA ALA A 740 2.45 9.03 -31.11
C ALA A 740 3.75 8.23 -31.25
N ALA A 741 4.69 8.39 -30.30
CA ALA A 741 5.95 7.64 -30.28
C ALA A 741 6.57 7.68 -28.90
N GLU A 742 7.35 6.65 -28.56
CA GLU A 742 8.08 6.56 -27.30
C GLU A 742 9.49 6.00 -27.49
N THR A 743 10.37 6.28 -26.53
CA THR A 743 11.70 5.69 -26.45
C THR A 743 12.07 5.46 -24.99
N VAL A 744 12.93 4.47 -24.76
CA VAL A 744 13.47 4.12 -23.43
C VAL A 744 15.00 4.02 -23.52
N GLY A 745 15.67 4.05 -22.37
CA GLY A 745 17.11 3.91 -22.31
C GLY A 745 17.88 5.20 -22.65
N LEU A 746 17.26 6.36 -22.50
CA LEU A 746 17.97 7.65 -22.56
C LEU A 746 18.96 7.72 -21.41
N THR A 747 20.24 7.90 -21.71
CA THR A 747 21.33 7.94 -20.72
C THR A 747 21.74 9.34 -20.36
N THR A 748 21.31 10.34 -21.11
CA THR A 748 21.71 11.75 -20.92
C THR A 748 20.51 12.68 -21.03
N GLY A 749 20.57 13.81 -20.33
CA GLY A 749 19.57 14.87 -20.38
C GLY A 749 20.16 16.21 -19.94
N PRO A 750 19.38 17.28 -19.83
CA PRO A 750 19.83 18.60 -19.43
C PRO A 750 20.67 18.62 -18.14
N ALA A 751 20.34 17.75 -17.16
CA ALA A 751 21.11 17.63 -15.90
C ALA A 751 22.58 17.20 -16.09
N ASP A 752 22.89 16.54 -17.21
CA ASP A 752 24.24 16.03 -17.52
C ASP A 752 25.05 17.00 -18.39
N MET A 753 24.42 18.10 -18.85
CA MET A 753 25.02 19.06 -19.77
C MET A 753 25.72 20.23 -19.07
N GLY A 754 25.47 20.44 -17.78
CA GLY A 754 26.05 21.54 -16.98
C GLY A 754 24.99 22.56 -16.54
N SER A 755 25.42 23.84 -16.46
CA SER A 755 24.60 24.96 -16.01
C SER A 755 24.57 26.09 -17.03
N ASN A 756 23.63 27.02 -16.90
CA ASN A 756 23.35 28.10 -17.83
C ASN A 756 23.08 27.61 -19.27
N LEU A 757 22.30 26.52 -19.36
CA LEU A 757 21.92 25.96 -20.63
C LEU A 757 21.14 27.01 -21.45
N LYS A 758 21.51 27.17 -22.72
CA LYS A 758 20.71 27.94 -23.68
C LYS A 758 19.46 27.15 -24.01
N VAL A 759 18.32 27.83 -24.09
CA VAL A 759 17.04 27.23 -24.53
C VAL A 759 16.55 28.05 -25.70
N LEU A 760 16.49 27.41 -26.86
CA LEU A 760 16.28 28.07 -28.16
C LEU A 760 15.09 27.47 -28.90
N LEU A 761 14.36 28.31 -29.63
CA LEU A 761 13.35 27.90 -30.61
C LEU A 761 13.85 28.27 -32.01
N GLY A 762 13.75 27.36 -32.94
CA GLY A 762 14.06 27.57 -34.34
C GLY A 762 15.55 27.51 -34.70
N LYS A 763 16.46 27.23 -33.75
CA LYS A 763 17.91 27.29 -33.98
C LYS A 763 18.63 26.04 -33.51
N SER A 764 19.55 25.57 -34.36
CA SER A 764 20.53 24.52 -34.04
C SER A 764 21.76 25.10 -33.29
N PHE A 765 22.51 24.22 -32.60
CA PHE A 765 23.83 24.53 -32.05
C PHE A 765 24.95 24.44 -33.09
N TYR A 766 24.68 23.89 -34.28
CA TYR A 766 25.61 23.79 -35.41
C TYR A 766 25.54 25.06 -36.28
N ALA A 767 26.68 25.64 -36.59
CA ALA A 767 26.74 26.87 -37.37
C ALA A 767 26.27 26.74 -38.83
N ASP A 768 26.43 25.54 -39.40
CA ASP A 768 26.10 25.28 -40.82
C ASP A 768 24.62 24.82 -40.99
N ASP A 769 23.87 24.64 -39.91
CA ASP A 769 22.47 24.27 -40.02
C ASP A 769 21.60 25.50 -40.39
N VAL A 770 20.61 25.24 -41.26
CA VAL A 770 19.56 26.23 -41.52
C VAL A 770 18.59 26.34 -40.34
N GLY A 771 17.92 27.47 -40.21
CA GLY A 771 16.89 27.68 -39.18
C GLY A 771 15.57 26.94 -39.47
N TYR A 772 14.72 26.87 -38.50
CA TYR A 772 13.36 26.41 -38.65
C TYR A 772 12.58 27.36 -39.53
N SER A 773 11.79 26.85 -40.46
CA SER A 773 10.82 27.62 -41.25
C SER A 773 9.41 27.09 -40.94
N GLY A 774 8.58 27.98 -40.41
CA GLY A 774 7.24 27.58 -40.00
C GLY A 774 6.67 28.51 -38.93
N TYR A 775 5.71 28.01 -38.19
CA TYR A 775 4.97 28.76 -37.20
C TYR A 775 4.90 28.00 -35.89
N LEU A 776 5.00 28.72 -34.76
CA LEU A 776 4.77 28.20 -33.42
C LEU A 776 3.72 29.04 -32.69
N ASP A 777 2.95 28.36 -31.80
CA ASP A 777 2.00 28.96 -30.88
C ASP A 777 1.97 28.19 -29.57
N ASN A 778 1.42 28.80 -28.53
CA ASN A 778 1.18 28.16 -27.21
C ASN A 778 2.39 27.38 -26.67
N VAL A 779 3.58 27.99 -26.72
CA VAL A 779 4.82 27.38 -26.25
C VAL A 779 4.83 27.36 -24.72
N ALA A 780 4.96 26.18 -24.10
CA ALA A 780 5.06 26.03 -22.66
C ALA A 780 6.18 25.06 -22.27
N VAL A 781 6.93 25.41 -21.23
CA VAL A 781 8.02 24.59 -20.67
C VAL A 781 7.70 24.23 -19.26
N TYR A 782 7.70 22.94 -18.95
CA TYR A 782 7.52 22.41 -17.61
C TYR A 782 8.81 21.71 -17.16
N ARG A 783 9.25 21.98 -15.93
CA ARG A 783 10.44 21.36 -15.33
C ARG A 783 10.10 20.03 -14.63
N ARG A 784 9.15 19.31 -15.17
CA ARG A 784 8.68 17.98 -14.76
C ARG A 784 8.07 17.23 -15.93
N ALA A 785 7.96 15.93 -15.80
CA ALA A 785 7.14 15.13 -16.69
C ALA A 785 5.64 15.38 -16.41
N LEU A 786 4.85 15.69 -17.44
CA LEU A 786 3.40 15.72 -17.37
C LEU A 786 2.86 14.29 -17.56
N THR A 787 1.76 13.99 -16.88
CA THR A 787 1.01 12.75 -17.10
C THR A 787 0.24 12.81 -18.44
N ALA A 788 -0.17 11.65 -18.93
CA ALA A 788 -1.02 11.58 -20.13
C ALA A 788 -2.32 12.37 -19.98
N ASP A 789 -2.92 12.39 -18.78
CA ASP A 789 -4.16 13.15 -18.50
C ASP A 789 -3.89 14.64 -18.47
N GLU A 790 -2.79 15.10 -17.89
CA GLU A 790 -2.40 16.50 -17.94
C GLU A 790 -2.12 16.97 -19.36
N VAL A 791 -1.45 16.14 -20.17
CA VAL A 791 -1.21 16.45 -21.60
C VAL A 791 -2.52 16.56 -22.37
N ARG A 792 -3.47 15.64 -22.15
CA ARG A 792 -4.82 15.73 -22.76
C ARG A 792 -5.57 16.97 -22.31
N GLY A 793 -5.46 17.32 -21.03
CA GLY A 793 -6.10 18.52 -20.46
C GLY A 793 -5.57 19.82 -21.06
N LEU A 794 -4.28 19.90 -21.42
CA LEU A 794 -3.69 21.07 -22.08
C LEU A 794 -4.24 21.30 -23.50
N GLN A 795 -4.56 20.23 -24.20
CA GLN A 795 -5.07 20.30 -25.58
C GLN A 795 -6.54 20.76 -25.61
N ASN A 796 -7.33 20.27 -24.69
CA ASN A 796 -8.77 20.57 -24.68
C ASN A 796 -9.07 22.00 -24.21
N GLY A 797 -8.03 22.81 -23.91
CA GLY A 797 -8.17 24.10 -23.25
C GLY A 797 -9.21 23.97 -22.16
N ALA A 798 -8.88 23.60 -20.97
CA ALA A 798 -9.71 23.10 -19.87
C ALA A 798 -11.13 22.83 -20.31
N GLU A 799 -11.57 21.54 -20.41
CA GLU A 799 -13.01 21.26 -20.63
C GLU A 799 -13.78 22.28 -19.79
N PRO A 800 -14.69 23.03 -20.36
CA PRO A 800 -15.36 24.05 -19.62
C PRO A 800 -15.88 23.44 -18.33
N LEU A 801 -15.52 23.98 -17.18
CA LEU A 801 -16.03 23.49 -15.91
C LEU A 801 -17.57 23.57 -15.98
N PRO A 802 -18.28 22.42 -16.03
CA PRO A 802 -19.70 22.46 -16.30
C PRO A 802 -20.41 23.36 -15.28
N GLY A 803 -20.96 24.46 -15.78
CA GLY A 803 -21.58 25.51 -14.96
C GLY A 803 -20.74 26.76 -14.74
N ASP A 804 -19.46 26.81 -15.12
CA ASP A 804 -18.58 28.01 -15.05
C ASP A 804 -18.75 28.85 -16.33
N ILE A 805 -19.84 29.56 -16.40
CA ILE A 805 -20.28 30.31 -17.60
C ILE A 805 -19.50 31.61 -17.75
N ASN A 806 -19.02 32.17 -16.65
CA ASN A 806 -18.24 33.39 -16.66
C ASN A 806 -16.73 33.15 -16.83
N ALA A 807 -16.31 31.87 -16.89
CA ALA A 807 -14.94 31.41 -17.04
C ALA A 807 -13.97 31.95 -15.95
N ASP A 808 -14.45 32.09 -14.70
CA ASP A 808 -13.64 32.53 -13.57
C ASP A 808 -12.96 31.36 -12.83
N GLY A 809 -13.19 30.11 -13.25
CA GLY A 809 -12.67 28.89 -12.67
C GLY A 809 -13.47 28.36 -11.49
N GLN A 810 -14.64 28.91 -11.19
CA GLN A 810 -15.51 28.45 -10.11
C GLN A 810 -16.96 28.40 -10.58
N VAL A 811 -17.69 27.38 -10.16
CA VAL A 811 -19.14 27.32 -10.36
C VAL A 811 -19.83 28.01 -9.19
N SER A 812 -20.38 29.18 -9.41
CA SER A 812 -20.90 30.08 -8.38
C SER A 812 -22.22 30.73 -8.76
N ARG A 813 -22.74 31.55 -7.87
CA ARG A 813 -23.91 32.37 -8.18
C ARG A 813 -23.69 33.36 -9.36
N ALA A 814 -22.44 33.79 -9.58
CA ALA A 814 -22.08 34.69 -10.67
C ALA A 814 -22.35 34.04 -12.05
N ASP A 815 -22.18 32.73 -12.17
CA ASP A 815 -22.48 31.97 -13.38
C ASP A 815 -23.98 31.90 -13.66
N ALA A 816 -24.77 31.69 -12.62
CA ALA A 816 -26.22 31.74 -12.77
C ALA A 816 -26.72 33.14 -13.18
N GLU A 817 -26.07 34.19 -12.70
CA GLU A 817 -26.34 35.57 -13.10
C GLU A 817 -25.92 35.82 -14.56
N ALA A 818 -24.76 35.29 -15.01
CA ALA A 818 -24.31 35.38 -16.40
C ALA A 818 -25.28 34.67 -17.36
N LEU A 819 -25.73 33.44 -16.99
CA LEU A 819 -26.72 32.72 -17.79
C LEU A 819 -28.07 33.43 -17.87
N VAL A 820 -28.51 34.01 -16.76
CA VAL A 820 -29.75 34.84 -16.75
C VAL A 820 -29.60 36.08 -17.66
N GLN A 821 -28.45 36.73 -17.66
CA GLN A 821 -28.18 37.88 -18.56
C GLN A 821 -28.21 37.47 -20.03
N TYR A 822 -27.61 36.29 -20.37
CA TYR A 822 -27.72 35.74 -21.71
C TYR A 822 -29.20 35.49 -22.09
N LEU A 823 -29.95 34.78 -21.26
CA LEU A 823 -31.33 34.37 -21.54
C LEU A 823 -32.33 35.57 -21.60
N THR A 824 -32.02 36.67 -20.90
CA THR A 824 -32.92 37.82 -20.81
C THR A 824 -32.48 39.02 -21.64
N ALA A 825 -31.19 39.21 -21.83
CA ALA A 825 -30.63 40.40 -22.49
C ALA A 825 -29.78 40.07 -23.73
N GLY A 826 -29.54 38.79 -24.02
CA GLY A 826 -28.71 38.35 -25.15
C GLY A 826 -27.20 38.64 -24.97
N THR A 827 -26.76 38.90 -23.74
CA THR A 827 -25.34 39.12 -23.45
C THR A 827 -24.58 37.81 -23.58
N GLU A 828 -23.68 37.69 -24.57
CA GLU A 828 -22.88 36.48 -24.78
C GLU A 828 -22.06 36.14 -23.51
N PRO A 829 -22.13 34.88 -23.00
CA PRO A 829 -21.32 34.45 -21.86
C PRO A 829 -19.89 34.25 -22.27
N ALA A 830 -18.96 34.31 -21.31
CA ALA A 830 -17.54 34.06 -21.55
C ALA A 830 -17.28 32.62 -22.03
N ASP A 831 -18.01 31.64 -21.50
CA ASP A 831 -18.00 30.25 -21.96
C ASP A 831 -19.41 29.67 -22.06
N TRP A 832 -20.00 29.72 -23.28
CA TRP A 832 -21.33 29.18 -23.50
C TRP A 832 -21.39 27.65 -23.40
N LYS A 833 -20.29 26.96 -23.74
CA LYS A 833 -20.24 25.48 -23.63
C LYS A 833 -20.26 24.97 -22.19
N ALA A 834 -19.64 25.72 -21.28
CA ALA A 834 -19.73 25.44 -19.84
C ALA A 834 -21.19 25.59 -19.35
N GLY A 835 -21.99 26.40 -20.02
CA GLY A 835 -23.40 26.64 -19.71
C GLY A 835 -24.37 25.61 -20.30
N ASP A 836 -24.01 24.87 -21.34
CA ASP A 836 -24.85 23.87 -22.01
C ASP A 836 -24.75 22.54 -21.20
N LEU A 837 -25.48 22.52 -20.09
CA LEU A 837 -25.39 21.41 -19.12
C LEU A 837 -26.21 20.18 -19.54
N ASP A 838 -27.14 20.33 -20.47
CA ASP A 838 -27.90 19.21 -21.03
C ASP A 838 -27.33 18.71 -22.36
N GLY A 839 -26.28 19.38 -22.90
CA GLY A 839 -25.53 18.94 -24.09
C GLY A 839 -26.31 19.08 -25.40
N ASN A 840 -27.36 19.93 -25.44
CA ASN A 840 -28.21 20.07 -26.59
C ASN A 840 -27.73 21.13 -27.63
N GLY A 841 -26.60 21.81 -27.33
CA GLY A 841 -25.99 22.83 -28.20
C GLY A 841 -26.63 24.18 -28.10
N THR A 842 -27.52 24.45 -27.12
CA THR A 842 -28.17 25.75 -26.93
C THR A 842 -28.35 26.07 -25.46
N LEU A 843 -28.06 27.31 -25.06
CA LEU A 843 -28.32 27.77 -23.70
C LEU A 843 -29.79 28.11 -23.49
N THR A 844 -30.43 27.47 -22.54
CA THR A 844 -31.86 27.56 -22.25
C THR A 844 -32.15 27.69 -20.74
N ALA A 845 -33.41 27.82 -20.38
CA ALA A 845 -33.85 27.79 -18.99
C ALA A 845 -33.68 26.39 -18.35
N ALA A 846 -33.50 25.33 -19.15
CA ALA A 846 -33.19 24.00 -18.65
C ALA A 846 -31.78 23.98 -18.04
N ASP A 847 -30.80 24.55 -18.72
CA ASP A 847 -29.42 24.68 -18.25
C ASP A 847 -29.34 25.51 -16.97
N LEU A 848 -30.10 26.61 -16.90
CA LEU A 848 -30.20 27.41 -15.69
C LEU A 848 -30.77 26.60 -14.51
N SER A 849 -31.70 25.70 -14.78
CA SER A 849 -32.27 24.81 -13.76
C SER A 849 -31.27 23.78 -13.30
N MET A 850 -30.46 23.22 -14.21
CA MET A 850 -29.39 22.28 -13.91
C MET A 850 -28.24 22.98 -13.15
N LEU A 851 -27.86 24.19 -13.56
CA LEU A 851 -26.87 25.00 -12.87
C LEU A 851 -27.27 25.30 -11.43
N LYS A 852 -28.53 25.64 -11.20
CA LYS A 852 -29.05 25.82 -9.83
C LYS A 852 -28.95 24.54 -9.00
N GLN A 853 -29.20 23.38 -9.59
CA GLN A 853 -29.02 22.09 -8.88
C GLN A 853 -27.55 21.83 -8.53
N LEU A 854 -26.60 22.22 -9.37
CA LEU A 854 -25.17 22.13 -9.07
C LEU A 854 -24.77 23.03 -7.88
N LEU A 855 -25.36 24.25 -7.82
CA LEU A 855 -25.07 25.22 -6.77
C LEU A 855 -25.69 24.88 -5.40
N PHE A 856 -26.65 23.98 -5.35
CA PHE A 856 -27.31 23.57 -4.11
C PHE A 856 -26.96 22.14 -3.65
N ARG A 857 -25.98 21.50 -4.31
CA ARG A 857 -25.34 20.26 -3.85
C ARG A 857 -24.12 20.56 -2.99
#